data_6e44f5814b0762f3a05a36fdbab8c5dd
#
_entry.id   6e44f5814b0762f3a05a36fdbab8c5dd
#
_cell.length_a   1.000
_cell.length_b   1.000
_cell.length_c   1.000
_cell.angle_alpha   90.00
_cell.angle_beta   90.00
_cell.angle_gamma   90.00
#
_symmetry.space_group_name_H-M   'P 1'
#
loop_
_entity.id
_entity.type
_entity.pdbx_description
1 polymer ?
#
loop_
_entity_poly.entity_id
_entity_poly.type
_entity_poly.pdbx_seq_one_letter_code
_entity_poly.pdbx_strand_id
1 'polypeptide(L)'
;MSEQSEGRRVERNNTRVLIFSALLTLIAFLIILIILTRRAQTGILINIILILLTVLAVALLVLLIRFFKAVSHIDENAKQLSQGKLNISDILESKTRGLESLTSAVNEMKRNLLSFIESTKINVIVLSDAVDNITKSLDMSYKGNEHIASSMATVAEKAQQQLKIVKDTLAGIEEVANRANNITTTLARIEEFVENTVMITQEGSQHVDKFNEQMDVISTNLSETAAFIETLNTHLNEIDQVNGLIINITEQLKLLSLNSAVEAARAGEAGRGFVVVSQEMNKLSSATRESIGHIGKLLSNILSSNAKVSESIASCVESFNMSKDIFSSVKDTFYTINKNTYILNDDMKKVHEESRQINESTKDISDQGHILHDASMEISSITQDVAAITEEELAENEEINNQALSLQNMLSRIENLLMRYRTSVVPVEQPSPKRLKIAVFSPLDHPFWESVRQGVMYAQTELKTKNVDVEFLGYAKDFGQLNIDLKDRIDKGYDGLILPGFTGGVEEDVMRAQRKNIAVMSFNCDFAEGVERLAYFGPDIYTSGKLAAETISRAVDFEGDIAVLRGPLDTSINSIRRDAVHEVISKNRKMRIATEIEALTDSLQTYKNAKELLTKFHALKGIVILTGNVSGVARAIEEMGLIGKVKIVCYYYDDEIIKLIRKGIVYAAIGQDPFGQGHDPIIYMYNYLVTGEKPASVTNTRIEIIDARSLSELD
;
A
#
# COMPACT_ATOMS: atom_id res chain seq x y z
N MET A 1 41.79 -5.19 11.45
CA MET A 1 40.74 -5.20 12.51
C MET A 1 41.29 -5.31 13.94
N SER A 2 42.49 -5.79 14.18
CA SER A 2 43.10 -5.90 15.52
C SER A 2 43.62 -4.57 16.08
N GLU A 3 44.25 -3.72 15.27
CA GLU A 3 44.79 -2.43 15.72
C GLU A 3 43.75 -1.38 16.09
N GLN A 4 42.59 -1.38 15.44
CA GLN A 4 41.47 -0.49 15.80
C GLN A 4 40.72 -0.90 17.09
N SER A 5 40.80 -2.18 17.49
CA SER A 5 40.21 -2.64 18.74
C SER A 5 41.11 -2.34 19.95
N GLU A 6 42.42 -2.32 19.76
CA GLU A 6 43.39 -1.92 20.79
C GLU A 6 43.38 -0.41 21.04
N GLY A 7 43.32 0.42 20.01
CA GLY A 7 43.17 1.89 20.16
C GLY A 7 41.93 2.26 20.99
N ARG A 8 40.82 1.58 20.77
CA ARG A 8 39.53 1.81 21.50
C ARG A 8 39.57 1.36 22.96
N ARG A 9 40.32 0.29 23.25
CA ARG A 9 40.55 -0.18 24.63
C ARG A 9 41.39 0.82 25.40
N VAL A 10 42.39 1.44 24.74
CA VAL A 10 43.29 2.44 25.31
C VAL A 10 42.53 3.75 25.58
N GLU A 11 41.69 4.24 24.64
CA GLU A 11 40.93 5.49 24.82
C GLU A 11 39.84 5.35 25.90
N ARG A 12 39.13 4.22 25.95
CA ARG A 12 38.13 3.89 26.99
C ARG A 12 38.79 3.71 28.36
N ASN A 13 40.01 3.21 28.40
CA ASN A 13 40.80 3.14 29.61
C ASN A 13 41.30 4.53 30.04
N ASN A 14 41.75 5.38 29.11
CA ASN A 14 42.19 6.71 29.44
C ASN A 14 41.09 7.61 30.04
N THR A 15 39.87 7.55 29.52
CA THR A 15 38.71 8.29 30.06
C THR A 15 38.33 7.74 31.45
N ARG A 16 38.37 6.43 31.63
CA ARG A 16 38.12 5.80 32.94
C ARG A 16 39.22 6.14 33.93
N VAL A 17 40.49 6.15 33.49
CA VAL A 17 41.65 6.52 34.30
C VAL A 17 41.59 8.01 34.66
N LEU A 18 41.16 8.90 33.77
CA LEU A 18 40.98 10.33 34.07
C LEU A 18 39.87 10.55 35.08
N ILE A 19 38.70 9.89 34.94
CA ILE A 19 37.62 9.96 35.91
C ILE A 19 38.05 9.37 37.25
N PHE A 20 38.76 8.24 37.25
CA PHE A 20 39.26 7.58 38.45
C PHE A 20 40.35 8.44 39.13
N SER A 21 41.23 9.05 38.38
CA SER A 21 42.24 9.97 38.93
C SER A 21 41.61 11.24 39.49
N ALA A 22 40.61 11.82 38.84
CA ALA A 22 39.84 12.97 39.36
C ALA A 22 39.08 12.60 40.62
N LEU A 23 38.52 11.39 40.69
CA LEU A 23 37.87 10.84 41.89
C LEU A 23 38.85 10.67 43.02
N LEU A 24 40.02 10.10 42.74
CA LEU A 24 41.06 9.86 43.73
C LEU A 24 41.65 11.18 44.25
N THR A 25 41.85 12.16 43.36
CA THR A 25 42.31 13.49 43.77
C THR A 25 41.24 14.24 44.58
N LEU A 26 39.97 14.09 44.26
CA LEU A 26 38.87 14.68 45.04
C LEU A 26 38.73 14.02 46.42
N ILE A 27 38.84 12.71 46.47
CA ILE A 27 38.81 11.94 47.74
C ILE A 27 40.03 12.28 48.57
N ALA A 28 41.22 12.37 47.99
CA ALA A 28 42.45 12.79 48.68
C ALA A 28 42.34 14.20 49.22
N PHE A 29 41.83 15.13 48.40
CA PHE A 29 41.54 16.53 48.82
C PHE A 29 40.53 16.58 49.96
N LEU A 30 39.46 15.79 49.91
CA LEU A 30 38.46 15.64 50.97
C LEU A 30 39.07 15.08 52.27
N ILE A 31 39.90 14.08 52.17
CA ILE A 31 40.61 13.49 53.32
C ILE A 31 41.56 14.50 53.98
N ILE A 32 42.34 15.22 53.13
CA ILE A 32 43.25 16.26 53.60
C ILE A 32 42.46 17.38 54.29
N LEU A 33 41.34 17.77 53.71
CA LEU A 33 40.45 18.83 54.25
C LEU A 33 39.81 18.42 55.59
N ILE A 34 39.38 17.16 55.73
CA ILE A 34 38.88 16.57 57.02
C ILE A 34 39.97 16.52 58.07
N ILE A 35 41.21 16.20 57.68
CA ILE A 35 42.37 16.18 58.61
C ILE A 35 42.73 17.59 59.07
N LEU A 36 42.74 18.56 58.16
CA LEU A 36 43.01 19.96 58.48
C LEU A 36 41.92 20.59 59.41
N THR A 37 40.68 20.28 59.19
CA THR A 37 39.55 20.78 60.03
C THR A 37 39.53 20.11 61.42
N ARG A 38 39.89 18.83 61.53
CA ARG A 38 40.09 18.18 62.86
C ARG A 38 41.23 18.77 63.68
N ARG A 39 42.30 19.31 63.01
CA ARG A 39 43.45 19.89 63.64
C ARG A 39 43.25 21.34 64.08
N ALA A 40 42.29 22.09 63.47
CA ALA A 40 42.20 23.52 63.61
C ALA A 40 41.11 24.00 64.58
N GLN A 41 40.43 23.12 65.38
CA GLN A 41 39.30 23.54 66.28
C GLN A 41 38.33 24.53 65.66
N THR A 42 37.98 24.35 64.42
CA THR A 42 37.14 25.29 63.63
C THR A 42 35.69 25.20 64.10
N GLY A 43 35.03 26.35 64.21
CA GLY A 43 33.65 26.43 64.70
C GLY A 43 32.66 25.70 63.80
N ILE A 44 31.51 25.34 64.36
CA ILE A 44 30.42 24.57 63.75
C ILE A 44 30.07 25.08 62.32
N LEU A 45 30.16 26.38 62.07
CA LEU A 45 29.83 27.04 60.79
C LEU A 45 30.76 26.57 59.67
N ILE A 46 32.05 26.45 59.92
CA ILE A 46 33.04 26.01 58.95
C ILE A 46 32.86 24.53 58.57
N ASN A 47 32.49 23.72 59.53
CA ASN A 47 32.19 22.30 59.29
C ASN A 47 30.91 22.13 58.45
N ILE A 48 29.87 22.96 58.65
CA ILE A 48 28.66 22.99 57.82
C ILE A 48 28.98 23.42 56.39
N ILE A 49 29.76 24.47 56.21
CA ILE A 49 30.20 24.91 54.86
C ILE A 49 31.02 23.83 54.16
N LEU A 50 31.85 23.14 54.86
CA LEU A 50 32.68 22.04 54.33
C LEU A 50 31.83 20.83 53.87
N ILE A 51 30.85 20.46 54.69
CA ILE A 51 29.88 19.40 54.34
C ILE A 51 29.08 19.80 53.11
N LEU A 52 28.64 21.07 53.05
CA LEU A 52 27.90 21.59 51.88
C LEU A 52 28.76 21.58 50.59
N LEU A 53 30.04 22.00 50.70
CA LEU A 53 31.00 21.93 49.58
C LEU A 53 31.28 20.49 49.15
N THR A 54 31.37 19.54 50.04
CA THR A 54 31.58 18.13 49.73
C THR A 54 30.35 17.52 49.05
N VAL A 55 29.16 17.82 49.54
CA VAL A 55 27.90 17.40 48.91
C VAL A 55 27.78 18.00 47.51
N LEU A 56 28.13 19.29 47.33
CA LEU A 56 28.14 19.96 46.03
C LEU A 56 29.16 19.31 45.07
N ALA A 57 30.36 19.01 45.54
CA ALA A 57 31.40 18.37 44.72
C ALA A 57 30.99 16.97 44.30
N VAL A 58 30.41 16.17 45.21
CA VAL A 58 29.86 14.84 44.89
C VAL A 58 28.70 14.93 43.89
N ALA A 59 27.80 15.90 44.08
CA ALA A 59 26.70 16.17 43.15
C ALA A 59 27.22 16.55 41.77
N LEU A 60 28.23 17.40 41.70
CA LEU A 60 28.87 17.82 40.42
C LEU A 60 29.55 16.62 39.72
N LEU A 61 30.24 15.78 40.49
CA LEU A 61 30.88 14.59 39.97
C LEU A 61 29.85 13.58 39.42
N VAL A 62 28.74 13.38 40.13
CA VAL A 62 27.65 12.50 39.65
C VAL A 62 27.03 13.08 38.37
N LEU A 63 26.88 14.42 38.28
CA LEU A 63 26.42 15.06 37.06
C LEU A 63 27.40 14.89 35.91
N LEU A 64 28.70 15.07 36.15
CA LEU A 64 29.75 14.84 35.13
C LEU A 64 29.77 13.40 34.65
N ILE A 65 29.71 12.41 35.54
CA ILE A 65 29.66 11.01 35.16
C ILE A 65 28.41 10.72 34.32
N ARG A 66 27.25 11.25 34.69
CA ARG A 66 26.02 11.12 33.91
C ARG A 66 26.15 11.80 32.53
N PHE A 67 26.75 12.97 32.48
CA PHE A 67 26.99 13.69 31.24
C PHE A 67 27.92 12.90 30.30
N PHE A 68 29.09 12.46 30.78
CA PHE A 68 30.02 11.67 29.95
C PHE A 68 29.42 10.33 29.52
N LYS A 69 28.63 9.69 30.36
CA LYS A 69 27.92 8.45 29.98
C LYS A 69 26.90 8.69 28.87
N ALA A 70 26.15 9.81 28.94
CA ALA A 70 25.21 10.19 27.90
C ALA A 70 25.91 10.55 26.61
N VAL A 71 26.99 11.33 26.64
CA VAL A 71 27.81 11.67 25.47
C VAL A 71 28.38 10.40 24.83
N SER A 72 28.95 9.47 25.62
CA SER A 72 29.47 8.20 25.10
C SER A 72 28.37 7.33 24.44
N HIS A 73 27.17 7.40 24.94
CA HIS A 73 26.05 6.69 24.36
C HIS A 73 25.60 7.32 23.02
N ILE A 74 25.63 8.65 22.93
CA ILE A 74 25.34 9.38 21.69
C ILE A 74 26.43 9.09 20.64
N ASP A 75 27.72 9.13 21.05
CA ASP A 75 28.86 8.83 20.17
C ASP A 75 28.78 7.40 19.59
N GLU A 76 28.50 6.42 20.45
CA GLU A 76 28.34 5.01 20.03
C GLU A 76 27.18 4.86 19.01
N ASN A 77 26.02 5.49 19.26
CA ASN A 77 24.92 5.45 18.31
C ASN A 77 25.24 6.19 17.02
N ALA A 78 25.85 7.37 17.08
CA ALA A 78 26.28 8.10 15.89
C ALA A 78 27.28 7.28 15.06
N LYS A 79 28.17 6.55 15.72
CA LYS A 79 29.13 5.66 15.07
C LYS A 79 28.45 4.44 14.42
N GLN A 80 27.45 3.86 15.07
CA GLN A 80 26.66 2.78 14.49
C GLN A 80 25.88 3.28 13.27
N LEU A 81 25.28 4.47 13.33
CA LEU A 81 24.63 5.13 12.19
C LEU A 81 25.60 5.33 11.02
N SER A 82 26.82 5.84 11.30
CA SER A 82 27.85 6.03 10.26
C SER A 82 28.31 4.72 9.61
N GLN A 83 28.12 3.58 10.29
CA GLN A 83 28.38 2.23 9.76
C GLN A 83 27.18 1.63 9.02
N GLY A 84 26.09 2.38 8.84
CA GLY A 84 24.87 1.92 8.18
C GLY A 84 23.96 1.07 9.07
N LYS A 85 24.21 0.99 10.37
CA LYS A 85 23.32 0.28 11.32
C LYS A 85 22.21 1.22 11.74
N LEU A 86 21.10 1.17 11.05
CA LEU A 86 19.94 2.03 11.30
C LEU A 86 18.91 1.37 12.25
N ASN A 87 19.04 0.08 12.50
CA ASN A 87 18.14 -0.70 13.38
C ASN A 87 18.46 -0.57 14.88
N ILE A 88 19.13 0.49 15.28
CA ILE A 88 19.41 0.80 16.68
C ILE A 88 18.21 1.46 17.35
N SER A 89 18.03 1.22 18.65
CA SER A 89 16.98 1.89 19.44
C SER A 89 17.20 3.42 19.45
N ASP A 90 16.14 4.18 19.59
CA ASP A 90 16.26 5.62 19.81
C ASP A 90 17.04 5.89 21.11
N ILE A 91 17.88 6.89 21.05
CA ILE A 91 18.58 7.35 22.24
C ILE A 91 17.50 7.97 23.13
N LEU A 92 17.32 7.37 24.33
CA LEU A 92 16.40 7.90 25.33
C LEU A 92 16.75 9.38 25.60
N GLU A 93 15.76 10.24 25.60
CA GLU A 93 15.95 11.66 25.90
C GLU A 93 16.78 11.83 27.18
N SER A 94 17.97 12.37 27.00
CA SER A 94 18.85 12.62 28.13
C SER A 94 18.20 13.65 29.03
N LYS A 95 17.88 13.29 30.29
CA LYS A 95 17.44 14.26 31.33
C LYS A 95 18.54 15.27 31.69
N THR A 96 19.67 15.22 31.03
CA THR A 96 20.82 16.11 31.24
C THR A 96 20.62 17.33 30.35
N ARG A 97 20.25 18.49 30.98
CA ARG A 97 20.15 19.77 30.27
C ARG A 97 21.40 20.02 29.43
N GLY A 98 21.23 20.32 28.15
CA GLY A 98 22.28 20.58 27.17
C GLY A 98 22.62 19.45 26.18
N LEU A 99 22.14 18.23 26.43
CA LEU A 99 22.29 17.11 25.48
C LEU A 99 20.96 16.71 24.80
N GLU A 100 19.86 17.30 25.22
CA GLU A 100 18.52 17.04 24.66
C GLU A 100 18.49 17.34 23.16
N SER A 101 19.00 18.52 22.78
CA SER A 101 19.06 18.92 21.36
C SER A 101 19.93 18.00 20.51
N LEU A 102 21.09 17.57 21.04
CA LEU A 102 21.99 16.66 20.31
C LEU A 102 21.37 15.26 20.18
N THR A 103 20.72 14.78 21.23
CA THR A 103 20.02 13.48 21.21
C THR A 103 18.87 13.50 20.22
N SER A 104 18.07 14.59 20.24
CA SER A 104 17.00 14.81 19.28
C SER A 104 17.52 14.85 17.85
N ALA A 105 18.60 15.63 17.61
CA ALA A 105 19.20 15.74 16.28
C ALA A 105 19.73 14.38 15.74
N VAL A 106 20.35 13.55 16.60
CA VAL A 106 20.84 12.22 16.18
C VAL A 106 19.66 11.28 15.92
N ASN A 107 18.62 11.33 16.74
CA ASN A 107 17.41 10.53 16.51
C ASN A 107 16.66 10.98 15.23
N GLU A 108 16.63 12.29 14.97
CA GLU A 108 16.05 12.86 13.76
C GLU A 108 16.85 12.48 12.52
N MET A 109 18.18 12.61 12.56
CA MET A 109 19.06 12.14 11.49
C MET A 109 18.88 10.64 11.21
N LYS A 110 18.75 9.82 12.25
CA LYS A 110 18.44 8.39 12.10
C LYS A 110 17.09 8.19 11.39
N ARG A 111 16.04 8.91 11.83
CA ARG A 111 14.70 8.82 11.22
C ARG A 111 14.72 9.22 9.74
N ASN A 112 15.41 10.32 9.42
CA ASN A 112 15.52 10.80 8.04
C ASN A 112 16.28 9.81 7.17
N LEU A 113 17.39 9.23 7.67
CA LEU A 113 18.11 8.17 6.96
C LEU A 113 17.27 6.91 6.78
N LEU A 114 16.53 6.49 7.80
CA LEU A 114 15.61 5.35 7.68
C LEU A 114 14.55 5.62 6.61
N SER A 115 13.89 6.77 6.66
CA SER A 115 12.88 7.16 5.69
C SER A 115 13.44 7.20 4.28
N PHE A 116 14.63 7.79 4.10
CA PHE A 116 15.31 7.84 2.81
C PHE A 116 15.62 6.44 2.27
N ILE A 117 16.19 5.56 3.10
CA ILE A 117 16.55 4.20 2.70
C ILE A 117 15.29 3.38 2.37
N GLU A 118 14.25 3.47 3.19
CA GLU A 118 12.97 2.77 2.97
C GLU A 118 12.29 3.26 1.69
N SER A 119 12.22 4.59 1.49
CA SER A 119 11.67 5.16 0.25
C SER A 119 12.48 4.72 -0.96
N THR A 120 13.81 4.69 -0.85
CA THR A 120 14.67 4.23 -1.94
C THR A 120 14.47 2.74 -2.22
N LYS A 121 14.30 1.90 -1.19
CA LYS A 121 13.95 0.48 -1.37
C LYS A 121 12.64 0.31 -2.14
N ILE A 122 11.61 1.05 -1.74
CA ILE A 122 10.31 1.04 -2.43
C ILE A 122 10.48 1.47 -3.90
N ASN A 123 11.21 2.56 -4.14
CA ASN A 123 11.45 3.06 -5.50
C ASN A 123 12.21 2.06 -6.36
N VAL A 124 13.18 1.35 -5.79
CA VAL A 124 13.91 0.28 -6.50
C VAL A 124 12.97 -0.85 -6.91
N ILE A 125 12.06 -1.27 -6.01
CA ILE A 125 11.08 -2.31 -6.33
C ILE A 125 10.13 -1.84 -7.45
N VAL A 126 9.59 -0.62 -7.32
CA VAL A 126 8.69 -0.05 -8.33
C VAL A 126 9.38 0.08 -9.68
N LEU A 127 10.64 0.54 -9.67
CA LEU A 127 11.45 0.63 -10.90
C LEU A 127 11.78 -0.75 -11.46
N SER A 128 12.07 -1.73 -10.62
CA SER A 128 12.30 -3.12 -11.04
C SER A 128 11.06 -3.71 -11.72
N ASP A 129 9.88 -3.53 -11.12
CA ASP A 129 8.61 -3.92 -11.71
C ASP A 129 8.35 -3.19 -13.04
N ALA A 130 8.69 -1.90 -13.12
CA ALA A 130 8.55 -1.12 -14.35
C ALA A 130 9.49 -1.63 -15.46
N VAL A 131 10.75 -1.96 -15.13
CA VAL A 131 11.70 -2.54 -16.08
C VAL A 131 11.23 -3.93 -16.57
N ASP A 132 10.70 -4.75 -15.67
CA ASP A 132 10.13 -6.06 -16.03
C ASP A 132 8.93 -5.90 -16.98
N ASN A 133 8.08 -4.91 -16.72
CA ASN A 133 6.94 -4.57 -17.59
C ASN A 133 7.41 -4.01 -18.94
N ILE A 134 8.45 -3.18 -18.97
CA ILE A 134 9.08 -2.71 -20.22
C ILE A 134 9.59 -3.92 -21.02
N THR A 135 10.32 -4.82 -20.38
CA THR A 135 10.86 -6.03 -21.03
C THR A 135 9.74 -6.91 -21.59
N LYS A 136 8.64 -7.08 -20.86
CA LYS A 136 7.45 -7.80 -21.36
C LYS A 136 6.78 -7.07 -22.54
N SER A 137 6.70 -5.74 -22.47
CA SER A 137 6.16 -4.93 -23.55
C SER A 137 7.02 -4.98 -24.79
N LEU A 138 8.35 -5.02 -24.63
CA LEU A 138 9.30 -5.23 -25.74
C LEU A 138 9.11 -6.59 -26.37
N ASP A 139 8.97 -7.68 -25.59
CA ASP A 139 8.70 -9.01 -26.13
C ASP A 139 7.40 -9.04 -26.95
N MET A 140 6.36 -8.33 -26.48
CA MET A 140 5.13 -8.16 -27.25
C MET A 140 5.35 -7.31 -28.51
N SER A 141 6.15 -6.25 -28.43
CA SER A 141 6.50 -5.40 -29.57
C SER A 141 7.32 -6.17 -30.61
N TYR A 142 8.29 -6.97 -30.18
CA TYR A 142 9.04 -7.87 -31.09
C TYR A 142 8.12 -8.82 -31.83
N LYS A 143 7.20 -9.49 -31.12
CA LYS A 143 6.19 -10.38 -31.73
C LYS A 143 5.24 -9.61 -32.64
N GLY A 144 4.89 -8.39 -32.25
CA GLY A 144 4.09 -7.49 -33.07
C GLY A 144 4.81 -7.13 -34.39
N ASN A 145 6.06 -6.76 -34.32
CA ASN A 145 6.88 -6.42 -35.48
C ASN A 145 7.14 -7.63 -36.39
N GLU A 146 7.39 -8.81 -35.80
CA GLU A 146 7.48 -10.06 -36.58
C GLU A 146 6.17 -10.37 -37.32
N HIS A 147 5.04 -10.12 -36.63
CA HIS A 147 3.72 -10.23 -37.25
C HIS A 147 3.48 -9.19 -38.35
N ILE A 148 3.93 -7.95 -38.15
CA ILE A 148 3.85 -6.87 -39.16
C ILE A 148 4.70 -7.25 -40.37
N ALA A 149 5.96 -7.65 -40.16
CA ALA A 149 6.85 -8.08 -41.26
C ALA A 149 6.27 -9.24 -42.06
N SER A 150 5.74 -10.27 -41.38
CA SER A 150 5.06 -11.39 -42.04
C SER A 150 3.80 -10.94 -42.79
N SER A 151 3.03 -10.02 -42.20
CA SER A 151 1.84 -9.47 -42.83
C SER A 151 2.20 -8.63 -44.06
N MET A 152 3.26 -7.84 -43.98
CA MET A 152 3.74 -7.01 -45.10
C MET A 152 4.25 -7.86 -46.24
N ALA A 153 4.98 -8.95 -45.94
CA ALA A 153 5.36 -9.92 -46.97
C ALA A 153 4.11 -10.49 -47.70
N THR A 154 3.08 -10.80 -46.91
CA THR A 154 1.80 -11.28 -47.48
C THR A 154 1.09 -10.20 -48.30
N VAL A 155 1.10 -8.92 -47.83
CA VAL A 155 0.52 -7.78 -48.56
C VAL A 155 1.27 -7.55 -49.86
N ALA A 156 2.60 -7.58 -49.85
CA ALA A 156 3.43 -7.45 -51.07
C ALA A 156 3.10 -8.56 -52.09
N GLU A 157 3.01 -9.81 -51.61
CA GLU A 157 2.61 -10.94 -52.46
C GLU A 157 1.20 -10.72 -53.03
N LYS A 158 0.26 -10.23 -52.22
CA LYS A 158 -1.09 -9.95 -52.66
C LYS A 158 -1.15 -8.77 -53.64
N ALA A 159 -0.34 -7.70 -53.44
CA ALA A 159 -0.23 -6.60 -54.38
C ALA A 159 0.32 -7.05 -55.73
N GLN A 160 1.35 -7.92 -55.75
CA GLN A 160 1.85 -8.52 -56.97
C GLN A 160 0.82 -9.45 -57.64
N GLN A 161 0.09 -10.27 -56.86
CA GLN A 161 -1.01 -11.06 -57.39
C GLN A 161 -2.11 -10.16 -57.95
N GLN A 162 -2.41 -9.03 -57.30
CA GLN A 162 -3.39 -8.06 -57.74
C GLN A 162 -2.98 -7.38 -59.04
N LEU A 163 -1.70 -6.99 -59.20
CA LEU A 163 -1.18 -6.45 -60.48
C LEU A 163 -1.33 -7.47 -61.60
N LYS A 164 -1.08 -8.75 -61.33
CA LYS A 164 -1.32 -9.84 -62.27
C LYS A 164 -2.82 -9.96 -62.63
N ILE A 165 -3.66 -9.93 -61.56
CA ILE A 165 -5.11 -10.01 -61.73
C ILE A 165 -5.65 -8.81 -62.53
N VAL A 166 -5.14 -7.62 -62.25
CA VAL A 166 -5.53 -6.42 -63.01
C VAL A 166 -5.13 -6.54 -64.47
N LYS A 167 -3.93 -7.01 -64.75
CA LYS A 167 -3.46 -7.30 -66.12
C LYS A 167 -4.33 -8.32 -66.80
N ASP A 168 -4.62 -9.41 -66.09
CA ASP A 168 -5.46 -10.48 -66.62
C ASP A 168 -6.94 -10.01 -66.78
N THR A 169 -7.39 -9.14 -65.86
CA THR A 169 -8.73 -8.52 -65.90
C THR A 169 -8.85 -7.55 -67.07
N LEU A 170 -7.85 -6.68 -67.32
CA LEU A 170 -7.83 -5.77 -68.45
C LEU A 170 -7.84 -6.57 -69.78
N ALA A 171 -7.11 -7.69 -69.83
CA ALA A 171 -7.20 -8.61 -70.98
C ALA A 171 -8.59 -9.28 -71.07
N GLY A 172 -9.22 -9.56 -69.92
CA GLY A 172 -10.56 -10.15 -69.87
C GLY A 172 -11.70 -9.16 -70.13
N ILE A 173 -11.49 -7.85 -69.91
CA ILE A 173 -12.47 -6.79 -70.21
C ILE A 173 -12.76 -6.68 -71.71
N GLU A 174 -11.75 -6.97 -72.53
CA GLU A 174 -11.93 -7.06 -73.98
C GLU A 174 -12.88 -8.25 -74.31
N GLU A 175 -12.87 -9.27 -73.48
CA GLU A 175 -13.78 -10.42 -73.58
C GLU A 175 -15.17 -10.14 -72.96
N VAL A 176 -15.26 -9.27 -71.91
CA VAL A 176 -16.52 -8.87 -71.28
C VAL A 176 -17.36 -7.94 -72.17
N ALA A 177 -16.73 -7.12 -72.99
CA ALA A 177 -17.44 -6.39 -74.03
C ALA A 177 -18.24 -7.33 -74.96
N ASN A 178 -17.72 -8.53 -75.17
CA ASN A 178 -18.38 -9.58 -75.96
C ASN A 178 -19.40 -10.42 -75.17
N ARG A 179 -19.40 -10.27 -73.83
CA ARG A 179 -20.28 -11.05 -72.96
C ARG A 179 -21.40 -10.27 -72.31
N ALA A 180 -21.75 -9.09 -72.85
CA ALA A 180 -22.87 -8.26 -72.34
C ALA A 180 -24.21 -9.01 -72.29
N ASN A 181 -24.33 -10.12 -73.01
CA ASN A 181 -25.49 -11.02 -72.98
C ASN A 181 -25.55 -11.92 -71.69
N ASN A 182 -24.50 -11.91 -70.86
CA ASN A 182 -24.51 -12.67 -69.60
C ASN A 182 -24.98 -11.89 -68.37
N ILE A 183 -25.57 -10.71 -68.58
CA ILE A 183 -26.09 -9.84 -67.52
C ILE A 183 -27.15 -10.59 -66.68
N THR A 184 -27.99 -11.40 -67.33
CA THR A 184 -29.03 -12.20 -66.68
C THR A 184 -28.45 -13.14 -65.59
N THR A 185 -27.27 -13.71 -65.88
CA THR A 185 -26.57 -14.58 -64.92
C THR A 185 -25.96 -13.79 -63.76
N THR A 186 -25.52 -12.54 -64.04
CA THR A 186 -24.99 -11.64 -63.01
C THR A 186 -26.10 -11.17 -62.07
N LEU A 187 -27.28 -10.87 -62.60
CA LEU A 187 -28.45 -10.49 -61.85
C LEU A 187 -28.94 -11.60 -60.92
N ALA A 188 -28.95 -12.87 -61.39
CA ALA A 188 -29.33 -13.99 -60.55
C ALA A 188 -28.36 -14.16 -59.34
N ARG A 189 -27.04 -13.89 -59.56
CA ARG A 189 -26.05 -13.94 -58.47
C ARG A 189 -26.23 -12.75 -57.51
N ILE A 190 -26.66 -11.60 -57.96
CA ILE A 190 -26.93 -10.49 -57.11
C ILE A 190 -28.23 -10.69 -56.29
N GLU A 191 -29.22 -11.37 -56.85
CA GLU A 191 -30.46 -11.77 -56.19
C GLU A 191 -30.14 -12.73 -55.04
N GLU A 192 -29.26 -13.68 -55.24
CA GLU A 192 -28.72 -14.59 -54.21
C GLU A 192 -27.96 -13.80 -53.09
N PHE A 193 -27.19 -12.76 -53.50
CA PHE A 193 -26.48 -11.91 -52.51
C PHE A 193 -27.46 -11.05 -51.69
N VAL A 194 -28.53 -10.53 -52.28
CA VAL A 194 -29.59 -9.80 -51.61
C VAL A 194 -30.31 -10.69 -50.60
N GLU A 195 -30.63 -11.89 -50.98
CA GLU A 195 -31.27 -12.89 -50.13
C GLU A 195 -30.37 -13.25 -48.92
N ASN A 196 -29.07 -13.41 -49.19
CA ASN A 196 -28.06 -13.67 -48.17
C ASN A 196 -27.87 -12.47 -47.18
N THR A 197 -27.93 -11.24 -47.73
CA THR A 197 -27.83 -10.02 -46.89
C THR A 197 -29.06 -9.87 -45.96
N VAL A 198 -30.25 -10.20 -46.46
CA VAL A 198 -31.48 -10.23 -45.62
C VAL A 198 -31.31 -11.22 -44.48
N MET A 199 -30.77 -12.43 -44.78
CA MET A 199 -30.55 -13.45 -43.79
C MET A 199 -29.54 -13.04 -42.71
N ILE A 200 -28.38 -12.50 -43.15
CA ILE A 200 -27.33 -12.00 -42.22
C ILE A 200 -27.85 -10.86 -41.35
N THR A 201 -28.64 -9.98 -41.93
CA THR A 201 -29.23 -8.85 -41.20
C THR A 201 -30.23 -9.33 -40.14
N GLN A 202 -30.99 -10.36 -40.48
CA GLN A 202 -31.93 -11.01 -39.57
C GLN A 202 -31.20 -11.72 -38.41
N GLU A 203 -30.10 -12.42 -38.73
CA GLU A 203 -29.22 -13.04 -37.74
C GLU A 203 -28.55 -11.99 -36.84
N GLY A 204 -28.06 -10.88 -37.45
CA GLY A 204 -27.45 -9.77 -36.71
C GLY A 204 -28.46 -9.13 -35.72
N SER A 205 -29.71 -8.97 -36.13
CA SER A 205 -30.78 -8.50 -35.24
C SER A 205 -31.04 -9.44 -34.07
N GLN A 206 -31.01 -10.78 -34.33
CA GLN A 206 -31.15 -11.75 -33.25
C GLN A 206 -29.96 -11.75 -32.28
N HIS A 207 -28.76 -11.48 -32.80
CA HIS A 207 -27.60 -11.33 -31.94
C HIS A 207 -27.67 -10.10 -31.02
N VAL A 208 -28.25 -9.00 -31.54
CA VAL A 208 -28.50 -7.81 -30.73
C VAL A 208 -29.56 -8.08 -29.64
N ASP A 209 -30.61 -8.85 -29.96
CA ASP A 209 -31.62 -9.21 -28.97
C ASP A 209 -30.99 -10.09 -27.84
N LYS A 210 -30.18 -11.08 -28.23
CA LYS A 210 -29.44 -11.90 -27.25
C LYS A 210 -28.44 -11.09 -26.43
N PHE A 211 -27.80 -10.09 -27.05
CA PHE A 211 -26.92 -9.21 -26.35
C PHE A 211 -27.66 -8.37 -25.29
N ASN A 212 -28.84 -7.84 -25.65
CA ASN A 212 -29.67 -7.11 -24.71
C ASN A 212 -30.11 -8.00 -23.52
N GLU A 213 -30.49 -9.25 -23.79
CA GLU A 213 -30.78 -10.23 -22.72
C GLU A 213 -29.56 -10.44 -21.80
N GLN A 214 -28.37 -10.57 -22.40
CA GLN A 214 -27.14 -10.71 -21.62
C GLN A 214 -26.83 -9.44 -20.79
N MET A 215 -27.09 -8.27 -21.37
CA MET A 215 -26.94 -6.99 -20.66
C MET A 215 -27.92 -6.85 -19.50
N ASP A 216 -29.14 -7.33 -19.66
CA ASP A 216 -30.12 -7.35 -18.57
C ASP A 216 -29.67 -8.32 -17.45
N VAL A 217 -29.09 -9.48 -17.82
CA VAL A 217 -28.48 -10.40 -16.85
C VAL A 217 -27.31 -9.75 -16.12
N ILE A 218 -26.42 -9.09 -16.88
CA ILE A 218 -25.26 -8.40 -16.27
C ILE A 218 -25.72 -7.25 -15.37
N SER A 219 -26.73 -6.48 -15.81
CA SER A 219 -27.32 -5.41 -14.98
C SER A 219 -27.93 -5.96 -13.69
N THR A 220 -28.58 -7.11 -13.78
CA THR A 220 -29.12 -7.83 -12.60
C THR A 220 -27.98 -8.26 -11.68
N ASN A 221 -26.93 -8.89 -12.24
CA ASN A 221 -25.77 -9.31 -11.47
C ASN A 221 -25.04 -8.14 -10.80
N LEU A 222 -24.97 -6.99 -11.49
CA LEU A 222 -24.40 -5.78 -10.90
C LEU A 222 -25.28 -5.23 -9.77
N SER A 223 -26.60 -5.27 -9.95
CA SER A 223 -27.52 -4.88 -8.89
C SER A 223 -27.42 -5.79 -7.67
N GLU A 224 -27.30 -7.10 -7.89
CA GLU A 224 -27.04 -8.07 -6.82
C GLU A 224 -25.68 -7.82 -6.16
N THR A 225 -24.66 -7.53 -6.96
CA THR A 225 -23.32 -7.21 -6.43
C THR A 225 -23.37 -5.94 -5.59
N ALA A 226 -24.12 -4.92 -6.02
CA ALA A 226 -24.34 -3.69 -5.25
C ALA A 226 -25.01 -4.00 -3.90
N ALA A 227 -26.02 -4.87 -3.90
CA ALA A 227 -26.71 -5.31 -2.68
C ALA A 227 -25.78 -6.10 -1.74
N PHE A 228 -24.87 -6.92 -2.29
CA PHE A 228 -23.84 -7.59 -1.48
C PHE A 228 -22.87 -6.61 -0.83
N ILE A 229 -22.45 -5.58 -1.58
CA ILE A 229 -21.59 -4.51 -1.05
C ILE A 229 -22.31 -3.73 0.07
N GLU A 230 -23.59 -3.46 -0.08
CA GLU A 230 -24.40 -2.81 0.95
C GLU A 230 -24.52 -3.68 2.21
N THR A 231 -24.73 -4.99 2.01
CA THR A 231 -24.75 -5.97 3.11
C THR A 231 -23.39 -6.03 3.83
N LEU A 232 -22.29 -6.03 3.06
CA LEU A 232 -20.95 -5.99 3.63
C LEU A 232 -20.72 -4.72 4.46
N ASN A 233 -21.21 -3.57 3.97
CA ASN A 233 -21.16 -2.31 4.73
C ASN A 233 -21.92 -2.43 6.05
N THR A 234 -23.07 -3.09 6.04
CA THR A 234 -23.86 -3.33 7.25
C THR A 234 -23.06 -4.16 8.27
N HIS A 235 -22.42 -5.25 7.82
CA HIS A 235 -21.61 -6.08 8.70
C HIS A 235 -20.37 -5.35 9.23
N LEU A 236 -19.70 -4.56 8.39
CA LEU A 236 -18.57 -3.76 8.83
C LEU A 236 -18.98 -2.72 9.90
N ASN A 237 -20.19 -2.17 9.76
CA ASN A 237 -20.76 -1.26 10.74
C ASN A 237 -21.07 -1.96 12.08
N GLU A 238 -21.55 -3.21 12.02
CA GLU A 238 -21.75 -4.03 13.23
C GLU A 238 -20.41 -4.30 13.94
N ILE A 239 -19.37 -4.63 13.16
CA ILE A 239 -18.02 -4.85 13.69
C ILE A 239 -17.49 -3.58 14.38
N ASP A 240 -17.76 -2.39 13.80
CA ASP A 240 -17.33 -1.12 14.38
C ASP A 240 -17.97 -0.83 15.74
N GLN A 241 -19.24 -1.15 15.87
CA GLN A 241 -19.94 -1.01 17.16
C GLN A 241 -19.30 -1.88 18.27
N VAL A 242 -18.95 -3.15 17.93
CA VAL A 242 -18.27 -4.04 18.88
C VAL A 242 -16.88 -3.52 19.24
N ASN A 243 -16.16 -2.98 18.26
CA ASN A 243 -14.85 -2.37 18.47
C ASN A 243 -14.93 -1.22 19.49
N GLY A 244 -15.97 -0.36 19.38
CA GLY A 244 -16.25 0.72 20.35
C GLY A 244 -16.57 0.20 21.76
N LEU A 245 -17.28 -0.91 21.84
CA LEU A 245 -17.56 -1.53 23.15
C LEU A 245 -16.25 -1.99 23.83
N ILE A 246 -15.37 -2.65 23.07
CA ILE A 246 -14.11 -3.15 23.63
C ILE A 246 -13.19 -2.00 24.05
N ILE A 247 -13.22 -0.87 23.33
CA ILE A 247 -12.55 0.37 23.73
C ILE A 247 -13.02 0.82 25.13
N ASN A 248 -14.34 0.90 25.32
CA ASN A 248 -14.89 1.30 26.61
C ASN A 248 -14.47 0.36 27.75
N ILE A 249 -14.51 -0.97 27.48
CA ILE A 249 -14.07 -1.97 28.47
C ILE A 249 -12.58 -1.75 28.82
N THR A 250 -11.74 -1.53 27.80
CA THR A 250 -10.29 -1.34 28.02
C THR A 250 -10.00 -0.08 28.82
N GLU A 251 -10.76 1.00 28.59
CA GLU A 251 -10.68 2.22 29.39
C GLU A 251 -11.04 1.97 30.86
N GLN A 252 -12.15 1.26 31.07
CA GLN A 252 -12.56 0.88 32.44
C GLN A 252 -11.50 0.00 33.12
N LEU A 253 -10.92 -0.98 32.40
CA LEU A 253 -9.85 -1.81 32.92
C LEU A 253 -8.61 -1.00 33.28
N LYS A 254 -8.26 -0.01 32.47
CA LYS A 254 -7.14 0.90 32.74
C LYS A 254 -7.38 1.74 33.99
N LEU A 255 -8.58 2.32 34.11
CA LEU A 255 -8.96 3.06 35.30
C LEU A 255 -8.96 2.19 36.55
N LEU A 256 -9.47 0.95 36.43
CA LEU A 256 -9.49 -0.02 37.50
C LEU A 256 -8.07 -0.43 37.92
N SER A 257 -7.20 -0.66 36.95
CA SER A 257 -5.80 -1.00 37.17
C SER A 257 -5.03 0.14 37.84
N LEU A 258 -5.30 1.38 37.40
CA LEU A 258 -4.69 2.59 37.98
C LEU A 258 -5.16 2.80 39.43
N ASN A 259 -6.48 2.68 39.65
CA ASN A 259 -7.05 2.76 40.98
C ASN A 259 -6.49 1.66 41.91
N SER A 260 -6.38 0.44 41.36
CA SER A 260 -5.79 -0.69 42.07
C SER A 260 -4.30 -0.48 42.38
N ALA A 261 -3.55 0.12 41.44
CA ALA A 261 -2.14 0.44 41.65
C ALA A 261 -1.95 1.52 42.74
N VAL A 262 -2.82 2.53 42.74
CA VAL A 262 -2.82 3.60 43.75
C VAL A 262 -3.13 3.02 45.14
N GLU A 263 -4.17 2.18 45.23
CA GLU A 263 -4.56 1.60 46.51
C GLU A 263 -3.55 0.52 47.00
N ALA A 264 -2.96 -0.22 46.06
CA ALA A 264 -1.89 -1.14 46.36
C ALA A 264 -0.60 -0.42 46.82
N ALA A 265 -0.28 0.72 46.23
CA ALA A 265 0.81 1.59 46.67
C ALA A 265 0.53 2.18 48.05
N ARG A 266 -0.73 2.49 48.35
CA ARG A 266 -1.21 3.01 49.62
C ARG A 266 -1.14 1.95 50.73
N ALA A 267 -1.25 0.66 50.37
CA ALA A 267 -1.12 -0.48 51.31
C ALA A 267 0.32 -0.84 51.62
N GLY A 268 1.33 -0.18 51.07
CA GLY A 268 2.74 -0.36 51.37
C GLY A 268 3.25 -1.78 51.02
N GLU A 269 4.07 -2.37 51.90
CA GLU A 269 4.66 -3.71 51.68
C GLU A 269 3.62 -4.82 51.48
N ALA A 270 2.44 -4.71 52.09
CA ALA A 270 1.36 -5.67 51.91
C ALA A 270 0.68 -5.62 50.54
N GLY A 271 0.82 -4.49 49.85
CA GLY A 271 0.24 -4.29 48.52
C GLY A 271 1.16 -4.66 47.36
N ARG A 272 2.41 -5.06 47.58
CA ARG A 272 3.44 -5.21 46.55
C ARG A 272 3.09 -6.19 45.44
N GLY A 273 2.40 -7.33 45.78
CA GLY A 273 1.88 -8.27 44.79
C GLY A 273 0.78 -7.65 43.92
N PHE A 274 -0.07 -6.84 44.54
CA PHE A 274 -1.14 -6.14 43.81
C PHE A 274 -0.63 -5.02 42.93
N VAL A 275 0.47 -4.34 43.28
CA VAL A 275 1.13 -3.35 42.42
C VAL A 275 1.58 -3.99 41.10
N VAL A 276 2.23 -5.16 41.17
CA VAL A 276 2.69 -5.90 39.98
C VAL A 276 1.51 -6.30 39.08
N VAL A 277 0.45 -6.85 39.70
CA VAL A 277 -0.75 -7.23 38.94
C VAL A 277 -1.40 -6.01 38.29
N SER A 278 -1.52 -4.90 39.00
CA SER A 278 -2.09 -3.67 38.47
C SER A 278 -1.22 -3.06 37.36
N GLN A 279 0.11 -3.11 37.51
CA GLN A 279 1.02 -2.69 36.43
C GLN A 279 0.89 -3.59 35.21
N GLU A 280 0.77 -4.87 35.39
CA GLU A 280 0.60 -5.82 34.28
C GLU A 280 -0.77 -5.66 33.60
N MET A 281 -1.84 -5.44 34.38
CA MET A 281 -3.16 -5.09 33.83
C MET A 281 -3.15 -3.75 33.09
N ASN A 282 -2.40 -2.77 33.57
CA ASN A 282 -2.25 -1.49 32.87
C ASN A 282 -1.49 -1.64 31.56
N LYS A 283 -0.43 -2.46 31.53
CA LYS A 283 0.29 -2.79 30.30
C LYS A 283 -0.62 -3.56 29.33
N LEU A 284 -1.35 -4.54 29.84
CA LEU A 284 -2.27 -5.33 29.02
C LEU A 284 -3.39 -4.48 28.44
N SER A 285 -4.01 -3.60 29.25
CA SER A 285 -5.05 -2.68 28.75
C SER A 285 -4.49 -1.70 27.71
N SER A 286 -3.23 -1.26 27.89
CA SER A 286 -2.55 -0.38 26.92
C SER A 286 -2.26 -1.11 25.60
N ALA A 287 -1.73 -2.35 25.67
CA ALA A 287 -1.48 -3.20 24.51
C ALA A 287 -2.79 -3.59 23.79
N THR A 288 -3.86 -3.86 24.55
CA THR A 288 -5.18 -4.14 23.99
C THR A 288 -5.72 -2.90 23.27
N ARG A 289 -5.60 -1.72 23.85
CA ARG A 289 -6.01 -0.45 23.25
C ARG A 289 -5.28 -0.16 21.95
N GLU A 290 -3.99 -0.45 21.91
CA GLU A 290 -3.17 -0.35 20.69
C GLU A 290 -3.67 -1.30 19.61
N SER A 291 -3.87 -2.57 19.97
CA SER A 291 -4.38 -3.60 19.05
C SER A 291 -5.74 -3.21 18.46
N ILE A 292 -6.65 -2.71 19.28
CA ILE A 292 -7.99 -2.24 18.87
C ILE A 292 -7.89 -1.01 17.95
N GLY A 293 -6.98 -0.10 18.22
CA GLY A 293 -6.71 1.02 17.32
C GLY A 293 -6.21 0.57 15.93
N HIS A 294 -5.50 -0.55 15.85
CA HIS A 294 -5.12 -1.18 14.58
C HIS A 294 -6.31 -1.76 13.82
N ILE A 295 -7.22 -2.42 14.52
CA ILE A 295 -8.47 -2.94 13.92
C ILE A 295 -9.29 -1.80 13.32
N GLY A 296 -9.42 -0.69 14.04
CA GLY A 296 -10.13 0.49 13.56
C GLY A 296 -9.56 1.05 12.24
N LYS A 297 -8.23 1.09 12.12
CA LYS A 297 -7.58 1.49 10.85
C LYS A 297 -7.89 0.52 9.71
N LEU A 298 -7.86 -0.78 9.99
CA LEU A 298 -8.15 -1.79 8.97
C LEU A 298 -9.59 -1.67 8.46
N LEU A 299 -10.55 -1.50 9.37
CA LEU A 299 -11.95 -1.31 9.00
C LEU A 299 -12.17 -0.08 8.14
N SER A 300 -11.54 1.04 8.48
CA SER A 300 -11.58 2.24 7.64
C SER A 300 -11.03 1.99 6.24
N ASN A 301 -9.94 1.24 6.15
CA ASN A 301 -9.36 0.92 4.86
C ASN A 301 -10.30 0.05 4.02
N ILE A 302 -10.98 -0.92 4.66
CA ILE A 302 -11.97 -1.78 4.00
C ILE A 302 -13.18 -0.93 3.57
N LEU A 303 -13.68 -0.05 4.44
CA LEU A 303 -14.81 0.85 4.13
C LEU A 303 -14.48 1.77 2.95
N SER A 304 -13.26 2.33 2.92
CA SER A 304 -12.79 3.13 1.78
C SER A 304 -12.71 2.33 0.48
N SER A 305 -12.30 1.06 0.56
CA SER A 305 -12.22 0.20 -0.61
C SER A 305 -13.60 -0.19 -1.15
N ASN A 306 -14.55 -0.49 -0.25
CA ASN A 306 -15.95 -0.75 -0.62
C ASN A 306 -16.59 0.46 -1.31
N ALA A 307 -16.30 1.66 -0.84
CA ALA A 307 -16.78 2.88 -1.50
C ALA A 307 -16.33 2.97 -2.95
N LYS A 308 -15.04 2.68 -3.21
CA LYS A 308 -14.50 2.67 -4.59
C LYS A 308 -15.13 1.58 -5.46
N VAL A 309 -15.41 0.41 -4.86
CA VAL A 309 -16.11 -0.66 -5.58
C VAL A 309 -17.54 -0.23 -5.93
N SER A 310 -18.25 0.40 -4.99
CA SER A 310 -19.61 0.92 -5.24
C SER A 310 -19.63 1.96 -6.36
N GLU A 311 -18.64 2.88 -6.36
CA GLU A 311 -18.46 3.87 -7.42
C GLU A 311 -18.16 3.20 -8.77
N SER A 312 -17.29 2.17 -8.76
CA SER A 312 -16.99 1.40 -9.98
C SER A 312 -18.23 0.68 -10.51
N ILE A 313 -19.06 0.10 -9.63
CA ILE A 313 -20.34 -0.53 -10.01
C ILE A 313 -21.27 0.53 -10.62
N ALA A 314 -21.41 1.69 -9.98
CA ALA A 314 -22.24 2.78 -10.50
C ALA A 314 -21.77 3.22 -11.90
N SER A 315 -20.47 3.40 -12.08
CA SER A 315 -19.87 3.72 -13.40
C SER A 315 -20.08 2.59 -14.41
N CYS A 316 -20.01 1.33 -13.98
CA CYS A 316 -20.34 0.20 -14.83
C CYS A 316 -21.81 0.24 -15.26
N VAL A 317 -22.74 0.50 -14.34
CA VAL A 317 -24.19 0.60 -14.64
C VAL A 317 -24.44 1.74 -15.65
N GLU A 318 -23.80 2.87 -15.47
CA GLU A 318 -23.89 3.99 -16.43
C GLU A 318 -23.35 3.58 -17.81
N SER A 319 -22.18 2.93 -17.84
CA SER A 319 -21.59 2.42 -19.08
C SER A 319 -22.46 1.36 -19.76
N PHE A 320 -23.15 0.52 -18.98
CA PHE A 320 -24.12 -0.44 -19.52
C PHE A 320 -25.35 0.23 -20.10
N ASN A 321 -25.87 1.25 -19.43
CA ASN A 321 -26.99 2.03 -19.96
C ASN A 321 -26.62 2.71 -21.29
N MET A 322 -25.42 3.32 -21.36
CA MET A 322 -24.87 3.84 -22.62
C MET A 322 -24.71 2.73 -23.67
N SER A 323 -24.25 1.55 -23.27
CA SER A 323 -24.13 0.42 -24.21
C SER A 323 -25.47 -0.03 -24.73
N LYS A 324 -26.51 -0.08 -23.87
CA LYS A 324 -27.89 -0.42 -24.27
C LYS A 324 -28.45 0.56 -25.31
N ASP A 325 -28.16 1.86 -25.13
CA ASP A 325 -28.56 2.89 -26.11
C ASP A 325 -27.84 2.71 -27.44
N ILE A 326 -26.52 2.37 -27.39
CA ILE A 326 -25.75 2.09 -28.61
C ILE A 326 -26.31 0.86 -29.34
N PHE A 327 -26.64 -0.22 -28.63
CA PHE A 327 -27.17 -1.43 -29.26
C PHE A 327 -28.60 -1.23 -29.79
N SER A 328 -29.42 -0.37 -29.13
CA SER A 328 -30.69 0.09 -29.70
C SER A 328 -30.48 0.75 -31.08
N SER A 329 -29.46 1.62 -31.16
CA SER A 329 -29.08 2.26 -32.44
C SER A 329 -28.56 1.27 -33.48
N VAL A 330 -27.87 0.22 -33.07
CA VAL A 330 -27.41 -0.88 -33.97
C VAL A 330 -28.63 -1.65 -34.53
N LYS A 331 -29.66 -1.90 -33.68
CA LYS A 331 -30.92 -2.56 -34.12
C LYS A 331 -31.63 -1.74 -35.19
N ASP A 332 -31.70 -0.42 -35.00
CA ASP A 332 -32.27 0.50 -35.98
C ASP A 332 -31.46 0.51 -37.29
N THR A 333 -30.16 0.33 -37.17
CA THR A 333 -29.26 0.21 -38.32
C THR A 333 -29.56 -1.06 -39.11
N PHE A 334 -29.75 -2.22 -38.46
CA PHE A 334 -30.13 -3.48 -39.12
C PHE A 334 -31.50 -3.39 -39.80
N TYR A 335 -32.47 -2.73 -39.13
CA TYR A 335 -33.78 -2.45 -39.75
C TYR A 335 -33.64 -1.59 -41.03
N THR A 336 -32.77 -0.60 -40.95
CA THR A 336 -32.51 0.30 -42.11
C THR A 336 -31.79 -0.46 -43.23
N ILE A 337 -30.84 -1.35 -42.94
CA ILE A 337 -30.18 -2.21 -43.92
C ILE A 337 -31.19 -3.10 -44.61
N ASN A 338 -32.08 -3.77 -43.86
CA ASN A 338 -33.10 -4.65 -44.42
C ASN A 338 -34.04 -3.89 -45.36
N LYS A 339 -34.51 -2.70 -44.97
CA LYS A 339 -35.31 -1.80 -45.84
C LYS A 339 -34.56 -1.43 -47.13
N ASN A 340 -33.27 -1.10 -47.00
CA ASN A 340 -32.44 -0.74 -48.15
C ASN A 340 -32.20 -1.92 -49.09
N THR A 341 -32.15 -3.12 -48.59
CA THR A 341 -31.99 -4.37 -49.38
C THR A 341 -33.25 -4.62 -50.26
N TYR A 342 -34.44 -4.35 -49.73
CA TYR A 342 -35.68 -4.40 -50.52
C TYR A 342 -35.71 -3.33 -51.64
N ILE A 343 -35.21 -2.11 -51.34
CA ILE A 343 -35.11 -1.04 -52.33
C ILE A 343 -34.09 -1.42 -53.42
N LEU A 344 -32.96 -2.02 -52.99
CA LEU A 344 -31.92 -2.52 -53.88
C LEU A 344 -32.47 -3.57 -54.86
N ASN A 345 -33.34 -4.49 -54.37
CA ASN A 345 -33.98 -5.51 -55.21
C ASN A 345 -34.88 -4.90 -56.28
N ASP A 346 -35.59 -3.77 -55.99
CA ASP A 346 -36.39 -3.07 -56.94
C ASP A 346 -35.54 -2.28 -57.97
N ASP A 347 -34.44 -1.66 -57.53
CA ASP A 347 -33.50 -1.00 -58.42
C ASP A 347 -32.72 -1.95 -59.31
N MET A 348 -32.49 -3.21 -58.92
CA MET A 348 -31.91 -4.25 -59.76
C MET A 348 -32.77 -4.60 -60.95
N LYS A 349 -34.12 -4.55 -60.79
CA LYS A 349 -35.05 -4.68 -61.92
C LYS A 349 -34.87 -3.57 -62.95
N LYS A 350 -34.48 -2.36 -62.50
CA LYS A 350 -34.17 -1.24 -63.39
C LYS A 350 -32.82 -1.42 -64.08
N VAL A 351 -31.81 -1.99 -63.39
CA VAL A 351 -30.48 -2.27 -63.97
C VAL A 351 -30.55 -3.28 -65.09
N HIS A 352 -31.58 -4.15 -65.13
CA HIS A 352 -31.78 -5.06 -66.25
C HIS A 352 -32.02 -4.32 -67.57
N GLU A 353 -32.67 -3.16 -67.51
CA GLU A 353 -32.88 -2.27 -68.68
C GLU A 353 -31.63 -1.46 -69.00
N GLU A 354 -30.81 -1.19 -68.00
CA GLU A 354 -29.54 -0.44 -68.15
C GLU A 354 -28.36 -1.34 -68.62
N SER A 355 -28.56 -2.64 -68.76
CA SER A 355 -27.49 -3.55 -69.21
C SER A 355 -26.98 -3.21 -70.64
N ARG A 356 -27.72 -2.38 -71.35
CA ARG A 356 -27.30 -1.80 -72.64
C ARG A 356 -26.16 -0.78 -72.47
N GLN A 357 -26.05 -0.17 -71.25
CA GLN A 357 -24.99 0.80 -70.93
C GLN A 357 -23.67 0.10 -70.53
N ILE A 358 -23.62 -1.21 -70.45
CA ILE A 358 -22.40 -1.99 -70.09
C ILE A 358 -21.23 -1.70 -71.05
N ASN A 359 -21.50 -1.43 -72.32
CA ASN A 359 -20.44 -1.07 -73.26
C ASN A 359 -19.79 0.32 -72.96
N GLU A 360 -20.51 1.24 -72.33
CA GLU A 360 -19.92 2.47 -71.80
C GLU A 360 -19.18 2.22 -70.50
N SER A 361 -19.73 1.31 -69.63
CA SER A 361 -19.12 0.89 -68.39
C SER A 361 -17.80 0.08 -68.57
N THR A 362 -17.62 -0.59 -69.71
CA THR A 362 -16.34 -1.28 -69.99
C THR A 362 -15.17 -0.30 -70.12
N LYS A 363 -15.43 0.87 -70.61
CA LYS A 363 -14.41 1.97 -70.62
C LYS A 363 -14.10 2.45 -69.20
N ASP A 364 -15.13 2.66 -68.38
CA ASP A 364 -14.96 3.04 -67.00
C ASP A 364 -14.22 1.95 -66.17
N ILE A 365 -14.47 0.69 -66.47
CA ILE A 365 -13.77 -0.41 -65.82
C ILE A 365 -12.29 -0.54 -66.29
N SER A 366 -12.00 -0.19 -67.57
CA SER A 366 -10.62 -0.10 -68.05
C SER A 366 -9.87 1.04 -67.31
N ASP A 367 -10.51 2.17 -67.16
CA ASP A 367 -9.94 3.30 -66.42
C ASP A 367 -9.77 2.95 -64.92
N GLN A 368 -10.74 2.26 -64.29
CA GLN A 368 -10.62 1.69 -62.94
C GLN A 368 -9.52 0.62 -62.82
N GLY A 369 -9.31 -0.16 -63.88
CA GLY A 369 -8.19 -1.10 -63.95
C GLY A 369 -6.83 -0.40 -63.90
N HIS A 370 -6.71 0.75 -64.59
CA HIS A 370 -5.52 1.57 -64.47
C HIS A 370 -5.36 2.15 -63.08
N ILE A 371 -6.44 2.65 -62.47
CA ILE A 371 -6.43 3.17 -61.08
C ILE A 371 -6.02 2.02 -60.11
N LEU A 372 -6.54 0.81 -60.31
CA LEU A 372 -6.19 -0.35 -59.46
C LEU A 372 -4.73 -0.79 -59.64
N HIS A 373 -4.22 -0.63 -60.91
CA HIS A 373 -2.80 -0.85 -61.20
C HIS A 373 -1.94 0.13 -60.41
N ASP A 374 -2.27 1.44 -60.47
CA ASP A 374 -1.54 2.49 -59.76
C ASP A 374 -1.64 2.31 -58.25
N ALA A 375 -2.83 1.98 -57.73
CA ALA A 375 -3.05 1.67 -56.33
C ALA A 375 -2.24 0.45 -55.84
N SER A 376 -2.10 -0.57 -56.70
CA SER A 376 -1.29 -1.74 -56.36
C SER A 376 0.21 -1.44 -56.36
N MET A 377 0.65 -0.55 -57.27
CA MET A 377 2.02 -0.02 -57.26
C MET A 377 2.27 0.84 -55.99
N GLU A 378 1.31 1.64 -55.59
CA GLU A 378 1.36 2.42 -54.34
C GLU A 378 1.37 1.52 -53.11
N ILE A 379 0.54 0.47 -53.03
CA ILE A 379 0.57 -0.55 -51.97
C ILE A 379 1.94 -1.20 -51.91
N SER A 380 2.56 -1.50 -53.04
CA SER A 380 3.92 -2.07 -53.06
C SER A 380 4.95 -1.10 -52.47
N SER A 381 4.84 0.19 -52.79
CA SER A 381 5.69 1.23 -52.22
C SER A 381 5.45 1.38 -50.70
N ILE A 382 4.18 1.48 -50.28
CA ILE A 382 3.83 1.56 -48.83
C ILE A 382 4.34 0.31 -48.06
N THR A 383 4.26 -0.86 -48.72
CA THR A 383 4.74 -2.08 -48.09
C THR A 383 6.27 -2.06 -47.84
N GLN A 384 7.01 -1.45 -48.80
CA GLN A 384 8.46 -1.24 -48.61
C GLN A 384 8.74 -0.21 -47.51
N ASP A 385 7.97 0.86 -47.45
CA ASP A 385 8.09 1.88 -46.41
C ASP A 385 7.79 1.29 -45.02
N VAL A 386 6.68 0.52 -44.89
CA VAL A 386 6.35 -0.18 -43.63
C VAL A 386 7.39 -1.20 -43.25
N ALA A 387 7.98 -1.92 -44.20
CA ALA A 387 9.08 -2.84 -43.91
C ALA A 387 10.30 -2.08 -43.36
N ALA A 388 10.65 -0.94 -43.95
CA ALA A 388 11.73 -0.09 -43.46
C ALA A 388 11.44 0.47 -42.07
N ILE A 389 10.21 0.94 -41.80
CA ILE A 389 9.78 1.38 -40.47
C ILE A 389 9.83 0.24 -39.47
N THR A 390 9.44 -0.98 -39.87
CA THR A 390 9.48 -2.16 -39.00
C THR A 390 10.93 -2.54 -38.65
N GLU A 391 11.87 -2.40 -39.58
CA GLU A 391 13.30 -2.58 -39.31
C GLU A 391 13.82 -1.50 -38.33
N GLU A 392 13.40 -0.24 -38.51
CA GLU A 392 13.72 0.85 -37.60
C GLU A 392 13.15 0.62 -36.18
N GLU A 393 11.89 0.23 -36.07
CA GLU A 393 11.26 -0.13 -34.79
C GLU A 393 11.95 -1.33 -34.12
N LEU A 394 12.39 -2.32 -34.88
CA LEU A 394 13.18 -3.43 -34.33
C LEU A 394 14.50 -2.93 -33.76
N ALA A 395 15.19 -2.01 -34.43
CA ALA A 395 16.42 -1.40 -33.93
C ALA A 395 16.18 -0.55 -32.69
N GLU A 396 15.08 0.24 -32.67
CA GLU A 396 14.67 1.01 -31.48
C GLU A 396 14.32 0.06 -30.29
N ASN A 397 13.59 -1.00 -30.54
CA ASN A 397 13.28 -2.03 -29.52
C ASN A 397 14.55 -2.65 -28.95
N GLU A 398 15.56 -2.91 -29.78
CA GLU A 398 16.87 -3.40 -29.34
C GLU A 398 17.60 -2.36 -28.47
N GLU A 399 17.54 -1.09 -28.83
CA GLU A 399 18.08 0.00 -28.03
C GLU A 399 17.37 0.14 -26.67
N ILE A 400 16.02 0.11 -26.65
CA ILE A 400 15.22 0.15 -25.42
C ILE A 400 15.54 -1.07 -24.54
N ASN A 401 15.69 -2.26 -25.14
CA ASN A 401 16.07 -3.46 -24.40
C ASN A 401 17.47 -3.29 -23.73
N ASN A 402 18.42 -2.71 -24.43
CA ASN A 402 19.74 -2.43 -23.89
C ASN A 402 19.67 -1.39 -22.75
N GLN A 403 18.79 -0.39 -22.87
CA GLN A 403 18.52 0.59 -21.82
C GLN A 403 17.85 -0.08 -20.61
N ALA A 404 16.87 -0.95 -20.82
CA ALA A 404 16.23 -1.73 -19.76
C ALA A 404 17.22 -2.62 -19.01
N LEU A 405 18.10 -3.31 -19.72
CA LEU A 405 19.20 -4.08 -19.12
C LEU A 405 20.18 -3.20 -18.32
N SER A 406 20.47 -2.00 -18.83
CA SER A 406 21.33 -1.03 -18.12
C SER A 406 20.65 -0.55 -16.83
N LEU A 407 19.35 -0.24 -16.89
CA LEU A 407 18.54 0.10 -15.72
C LEU A 407 18.52 -1.05 -14.71
N GLN A 408 18.31 -2.27 -15.15
CA GLN A 408 18.31 -3.46 -14.29
C GLN A 408 19.66 -3.64 -13.57
N ASN A 409 20.76 -3.41 -14.28
CA ASN A 409 22.09 -3.42 -13.69
C ASN A 409 22.27 -2.29 -12.67
N MET A 410 21.76 -1.09 -12.97
CA MET A 410 21.81 0.04 -12.05
C MET A 410 20.96 -0.23 -10.79
N LEU A 411 19.76 -0.78 -10.93
CA LEU A 411 18.92 -1.18 -9.81
C LEU A 411 19.60 -2.22 -8.93
N SER A 412 20.22 -3.25 -9.52
CA SER A 412 21.00 -4.25 -8.78
C SER A 412 22.17 -3.62 -8.02
N ARG A 413 22.80 -2.59 -8.58
CA ARG A 413 23.86 -1.84 -7.87
C ARG A 413 23.30 -1.04 -6.70
N ILE A 414 22.14 -0.40 -6.88
CA ILE A 414 21.45 0.33 -5.79
C ILE A 414 21.02 -0.64 -4.70
N GLU A 415 20.44 -1.78 -5.05
CA GLU A 415 20.10 -2.86 -4.10
C GLU A 415 21.32 -3.27 -3.27
N ASN A 416 22.45 -3.54 -3.92
CA ASN A 416 23.69 -3.89 -3.23
C ASN A 416 24.21 -2.78 -2.31
N LEU A 417 23.98 -1.51 -2.65
CA LEU A 417 24.28 -0.38 -1.77
C LEU A 417 23.33 -0.32 -0.57
N LEU A 418 22.02 -0.53 -0.82
CA LEU A 418 21.00 -0.52 0.22
C LEU A 418 21.18 -1.67 1.22
N MET A 419 21.67 -2.84 0.79
CA MET A 419 22.00 -3.97 1.68
C MET A 419 23.07 -3.63 2.72
N ARG A 420 23.87 -2.59 2.51
CA ARG A 420 24.83 -2.11 3.51
C ARG A 420 24.16 -1.39 4.69
N TYR A 421 22.94 -0.91 4.49
CA TYR A 421 22.18 -0.21 5.51
C TYR A 421 21.20 -1.17 6.18
N ARG A 422 21.49 -1.49 7.43
CA ARG A 422 20.63 -2.37 8.25
C ARG A 422 19.49 -1.54 8.82
N THR A 423 18.39 -1.50 8.11
CA THR A 423 17.18 -0.72 8.52
C THR A 423 16.36 -1.45 9.55
N SER A 424 16.31 -2.75 9.44
CA SER A 424 15.54 -3.62 10.33
C SER A 424 16.32 -4.90 10.64
N VAL A 425 15.70 -6.03 10.59
CA VAL A 425 16.33 -7.34 10.71
C VAL A 425 17.04 -7.70 9.41
N VAL A 426 18.11 -8.48 9.50
CA VAL A 426 18.82 -9.05 8.35
C VAL A 426 18.78 -10.57 8.40
N PRO A 427 18.71 -11.24 7.24
CA PRO A 427 18.79 -12.70 7.23
C PRO A 427 20.15 -13.17 7.72
N VAL A 428 20.18 -14.29 8.43
CA VAL A 428 21.44 -14.95 8.83
C VAL A 428 22.25 -15.33 7.61
N GLU A 429 23.58 -15.24 7.71
CA GLU A 429 24.48 -15.47 6.58
C GLU A 429 24.40 -16.90 6.02
N GLN A 430 24.20 -17.87 6.90
CA GLN A 430 24.13 -19.28 6.53
C GLN A 430 22.82 -19.60 5.80
N PRO A 431 22.86 -20.21 4.61
CA PRO A 431 21.65 -20.71 3.97
C PRO A 431 21.08 -21.89 4.76
N SER A 432 19.76 -22.09 4.66
CA SER A 432 19.13 -23.25 5.29
C SER A 432 19.66 -24.57 4.73
N PRO A 433 19.94 -25.57 5.57
CA PRO A 433 20.36 -26.90 5.12
C PRO A 433 19.26 -27.66 4.38
N LYS A 434 18.00 -27.33 4.61
CA LYS A 434 16.84 -27.82 3.87
C LYS A 434 16.12 -26.70 3.14
N ARG A 435 15.40 -27.02 2.08
CA ARG A 435 14.55 -26.03 1.40
C ARG A 435 13.35 -25.70 2.29
N LEU A 436 13.31 -24.50 2.80
CA LEU A 436 12.22 -24.00 3.64
C LEU A 436 11.06 -23.49 2.77
N LYS A 437 9.85 -23.53 3.32
CA LYS A 437 8.65 -22.97 2.68
C LYS A 437 7.95 -22.05 3.69
N ILE A 438 7.81 -20.79 3.32
CA ILE A 438 7.11 -19.78 4.12
C ILE A 438 5.95 -19.24 3.27
N ALA A 439 4.74 -19.22 3.83
CA ALA A 439 3.59 -18.60 3.18
C ALA A 439 3.21 -17.30 3.92
N VAL A 440 2.95 -16.26 3.15
CA VAL A 440 2.50 -14.95 3.62
C VAL A 440 1.12 -14.69 3.05
N PHE A 441 0.15 -14.47 3.92
CA PHE A 441 -1.24 -14.22 3.58
C PHE A 441 -1.53 -12.73 3.81
N SER A 442 -2.04 -12.04 2.82
CA SER A 442 -2.28 -10.60 2.92
C SER A 442 -3.51 -10.17 2.12
N PRO A 443 -4.32 -9.23 2.62
CA PRO A 443 -5.27 -8.52 1.78
C PRO A 443 -4.56 -7.79 0.63
N LEU A 444 -5.32 -7.48 -0.44
CA LEU A 444 -4.82 -6.71 -1.59
C LEU A 444 -5.77 -5.56 -2.01
N ASP A 445 -6.78 -5.30 -1.24
CA ASP A 445 -7.88 -4.40 -1.59
C ASP A 445 -7.65 -2.92 -1.25
N HIS A 446 -6.44 -2.58 -0.78
CA HIS A 446 -6.07 -1.22 -0.39
C HIS A 446 -4.58 -0.93 -0.66
N PRO A 447 -4.19 0.30 -1.04
CA PRO A 447 -2.79 0.69 -1.28
C PRO A 447 -1.81 0.36 -0.14
N PHE A 448 -2.28 0.35 1.11
CA PHE A 448 -1.50 -0.13 2.26
C PHE A 448 -0.95 -1.54 2.04
N TRP A 449 -1.78 -2.45 1.54
CA TRP A 449 -1.41 -3.84 1.30
C TRP A 449 -0.49 -4.01 0.08
N GLU A 450 -0.53 -3.07 -0.85
CA GLU A 450 0.43 -3.03 -1.95
C GLU A 450 1.84 -2.75 -1.43
N SER A 451 1.99 -1.83 -0.48
CA SER A 451 3.29 -1.60 0.18
C SER A 451 3.74 -2.80 1.02
N VAL A 452 2.82 -3.52 1.65
CA VAL A 452 3.12 -4.81 2.31
C VAL A 452 3.65 -5.83 1.29
N ARG A 453 2.98 -5.96 0.13
CA ARG A 453 3.40 -6.83 -0.97
C ARG A 453 4.83 -6.50 -1.44
N GLN A 454 5.14 -5.22 -1.59
CA GLN A 454 6.49 -4.76 -1.95
C GLN A 454 7.53 -5.18 -0.90
N GLY A 455 7.20 -5.08 0.39
CA GLY A 455 8.04 -5.58 1.47
C GLY A 455 8.30 -7.10 1.36
N VAL A 456 7.27 -7.87 1.04
CA VAL A 456 7.40 -9.33 0.80
C VAL A 456 8.32 -9.60 -0.39
N MET A 457 8.14 -8.90 -1.51
CA MET A 457 8.98 -9.06 -2.71
C MET A 457 10.44 -8.72 -2.42
N TYR A 458 10.67 -7.70 -1.60
CA TYR A 458 12.03 -7.36 -1.19
C TYR A 458 12.65 -8.46 -0.33
N ALA A 459 11.91 -9.01 0.64
CA ALA A 459 12.36 -10.14 1.44
C ALA A 459 12.65 -11.38 0.57
N GLN A 460 11.82 -11.65 -0.45
CA GLN A 460 12.09 -12.70 -1.43
C GLN A 460 13.43 -12.50 -2.15
N THR A 461 13.75 -11.26 -2.50
CA THR A 461 15.03 -10.91 -3.15
C THR A 461 16.20 -11.14 -2.20
N GLU A 462 16.12 -10.68 -0.95
CA GLU A 462 17.18 -10.91 0.05
C GLU A 462 17.39 -12.39 0.36
N LEU A 463 16.34 -13.18 0.31
CA LEU A 463 16.38 -14.61 0.61
C LEU A 463 16.65 -15.51 -0.61
N LYS A 464 16.80 -14.94 -1.81
CA LYS A 464 16.95 -15.68 -3.09
C LYS A 464 18.04 -16.76 -3.06
N THR A 465 19.15 -16.51 -2.32
CA THR A 465 20.28 -17.46 -2.20
C THR A 465 20.24 -18.29 -0.93
N LYS A 466 19.16 -18.21 -0.14
CA LYS A 466 19.11 -18.75 1.23
C LYS A 466 18.40 -20.10 1.36
N ASN A 467 18.08 -20.74 0.22
CA ASN A 467 17.37 -22.04 0.16
C ASN A 467 15.99 -22.01 0.84
N VAL A 468 15.21 -20.98 0.55
CA VAL A 468 13.85 -20.79 1.04
C VAL A 468 12.94 -20.33 -0.08
N ASP A 469 11.72 -20.87 -0.12
CA ASP A 469 10.62 -20.41 -0.96
C ASP A 469 9.67 -19.58 -0.11
N VAL A 470 9.49 -18.33 -0.48
CA VAL A 470 8.50 -17.45 0.13
C VAL A 470 7.35 -17.27 -0.85
N GLU A 471 6.18 -17.78 -0.49
CA GLU A 471 4.96 -17.67 -1.29
C GLU A 471 4.11 -16.51 -0.75
N PHE A 472 3.72 -15.60 -1.63
CA PHE A 472 2.78 -14.52 -1.31
C PHE A 472 1.38 -14.87 -1.80
N LEU A 473 0.40 -14.84 -0.90
CA LEU A 473 -1.00 -15.13 -1.15
C LEU A 473 -1.84 -13.87 -0.86
N GLY A 474 -2.32 -13.24 -1.92
CA GLY A 474 -3.06 -12.00 -1.86
C GLY A 474 -4.55 -12.18 -2.11
N TYR A 475 -5.39 -11.53 -1.27
CA TYR A 475 -6.85 -11.63 -1.29
C TYR A 475 -7.48 -10.26 -1.46
N ALA A 476 -8.16 -10.05 -2.60
CA ALA A 476 -8.80 -8.76 -2.89
C ALA A 476 -10.17 -8.60 -2.22
N LYS A 477 -10.94 -9.69 -2.02
CA LYS A 477 -12.31 -9.62 -1.48
C LYS A 477 -12.80 -10.86 -0.74
N ASP A 478 -12.22 -12.02 -0.96
CA ASP A 478 -12.73 -13.28 -0.41
C ASP A 478 -11.78 -13.86 0.64
N PHE A 479 -12.04 -13.53 1.89
CA PHE A 479 -11.30 -14.10 3.02
C PHE A 479 -11.65 -15.56 3.29
N GLY A 480 -12.74 -16.10 2.74
CA GLY A 480 -13.05 -17.54 2.80
C GLY A 480 -12.01 -18.36 2.05
N GLN A 481 -11.47 -17.85 0.96
CA GLN A 481 -10.36 -18.49 0.24
C GLN A 481 -9.09 -18.55 1.07
N LEU A 482 -8.82 -17.54 1.92
CA LEU A 482 -7.66 -17.56 2.83
C LEU A 482 -7.70 -18.78 3.75
N ASN A 483 -8.85 -19.10 4.34
CA ASN A 483 -8.98 -20.26 5.22
C ASN A 483 -8.73 -21.59 4.48
N ILE A 484 -9.15 -21.67 3.20
CA ILE A 484 -8.90 -22.85 2.35
C ILE A 484 -7.40 -22.97 2.07
N ASP A 485 -6.78 -21.87 1.67
CA ASP A 485 -5.37 -21.83 1.33
C ASP A 485 -4.48 -22.07 2.57
N LEU A 486 -4.87 -21.57 3.72
CA LEU A 486 -4.19 -21.80 4.99
C LEU A 486 -4.18 -23.30 5.33
N LYS A 487 -5.33 -23.96 5.23
CA LYS A 487 -5.44 -25.42 5.43
C LYS A 487 -4.54 -26.19 4.46
N ASP A 488 -4.55 -25.80 3.18
CA ASP A 488 -3.72 -26.45 2.17
C ASP A 488 -2.22 -26.31 2.46
N ARG A 489 -1.74 -25.13 2.90
CA ARG A 489 -0.32 -24.93 3.24
C ARG A 489 0.07 -25.67 4.52
N ILE A 490 -0.84 -25.78 5.50
CA ILE A 490 -0.63 -26.62 6.69
C ILE A 490 -0.50 -28.10 6.29
N ASP A 491 -1.31 -28.57 5.35
CA ASP A 491 -1.27 -29.97 4.91
C ASP A 491 -0.09 -30.26 3.98
N LYS A 492 0.35 -29.31 3.20
CA LYS A 492 1.58 -29.37 2.40
C LYS A 492 2.86 -29.26 3.21
N GLY A 493 2.76 -29.06 4.53
CA GLY A 493 3.91 -29.04 5.43
C GLY A 493 4.83 -27.86 5.20
N TYR A 494 4.27 -26.65 5.12
CA TYR A 494 5.06 -25.41 5.15
C TYR A 494 5.77 -25.30 6.50
N ASP A 495 6.94 -24.66 6.52
CA ASP A 495 7.73 -24.46 7.73
C ASP A 495 7.29 -23.23 8.53
N GLY A 496 6.79 -22.21 7.83
CA GLY A 496 6.33 -20.96 8.43
C GLY A 496 5.08 -20.39 7.75
N LEU A 497 4.19 -19.80 8.57
CA LEU A 497 2.98 -19.12 8.12
C LEU A 497 2.94 -17.72 8.74
N ILE A 498 2.67 -16.71 7.93
CA ILE A 498 2.60 -15.31 8.34
C ILE A 498 1.27 -14.76 7.86
N LEU A 499 0.41 -14.33 8.78
CA LEU A 499 -0.94 -13.88 8.44
C LEU A 499 -1.43 -12.80 9.42
N PRO A 500 -2.35 -11.90 9.00
CA PRO A 500 -2.92 -10.90 9.89
C PRO A 500 -3.98 -11.51 10.80
N GLY A 501 -4.02 -11.06 12.06
CA GLY A 501 -4.89 -11.63 13.09
C GLY A 501 -6.37 -11.22 13.04
N PHE A 502 -6.78 -10.37 12.09
CA PHE A 502 -8.18 -9.94 11.96
C PHE A 502 -9.04 -10.88 11.11
N THR A 503 -8.47 -11.90 10.50
CA THR A 503 -9.19 -12.90 9.73
C THR A 503 -9.87 -13.88 10.67
N GLY A 504 -11.14 -13.69 10.92
CA GLY A 504 -11.92 -14.60 11.77
C GLY A 504 -11.97 -16.03 11.23
N GLY A 505 -11.99 -17.01 12.15
CA GLY A 505 -12.08 -18.43 11.80
C GLY A 505 -10.75 -19.11 11.46
N VAL A 506 -9.63 -18.43 11.65
CA VAL A 506 -8.28 -19.00 11.44
C VAL A 506 -7.71 -19.64 12.72
N GLU A 507 -8.31 -19.40 13.88
CA GLU A 507 -7.77 -19.77 15.19
C GLU A 507 -7.54 -21.27 15.31
N GLU A 508 -8.50 -22.09 14.86
CA GLU A 508 -8.38 -23.55 14.88
C GLU A 508 -7.26 -24.04 13.95
N ASP A 509 -7.13 -23.41 12.79
CA ASP A 509 -6.09 -23.76 11.81
C ASP A 509 -4.71 -23.32 12.30
N VAL A 510 -4.60 -22.15 12.95
CA VAL A 510 -3.36 -21.72 13.62
C VAL A 510 -2.94 -22.72 14.71
N MET A 511 -3.85 -23.12 15.57
CA MET A 511 -3.58 -24.15 16.57
C MET A 511 -3.23 -25.52 15.95
N ARG A 512 -3.83 -25.84 14.81
CA ARG A 512 -3.50 -27.05 14.03
C ARG A 512 -2.08 -26.98 13.45
N ALA A 513 -1.70 -25.82 12.91
CA ALA A 513 -0.35 -25.59 12.41
C ALA A 513 0.70 -25.78 13.51
N GLN A 514 0.46 -25.22 14.69
CA GLN A 514 1.33 -25.36 15.85
C GLN A 514 1.49 -26.82 16.30
N ARG A 515 0.40 -27.57 16.34
CA ARG A 515 0.44 -29.01 16.63
C ARG A 515 1.29 -29.81 15.63
N LYS A 516 1.44 -29.30 14.41
CA LYS A 516 2.33 -29.85 13.38
C LYS A 516 3.75 -29.24 13.42
N ASN A 517 4.10 -28.45 14.44
CA ASN A 517 5.35 -27.72 14.58
C ASN A 517 5.62 -26.72 13.45
N ILE A 518 4.58 -26.19 12.83
CA ILE A 518 4.69 -25.10 11.87
C ILE A 518 4.74 -23.79 12.64
N ALA A 519 5.76 -22.97 12.38
CA ALA A 519 5.88 -21.65 13.00
C ALA A 519 4.81 -20.70 12.46
N VAL A 520 4.10 -20.00 13.34
CA VAL A 520 3.08 -19.02 12.95
C VAL A 520 3.42 -17.67 13.54
N MET A 521 3.41 -16.63 12.70
CA MET A 521 3.54 -15.24 13.10
C MET A 521 2.30 -14.46 12.68
N SER A 522 1.89 -13.51 13.52
CA SER A 522 0.91 -12.51 13.16
C SER A 522 1.57 -11.20 12.73
N PHE A 523 0.92 -10.47 11.82
CA PHE A 523 1.37 -9.12 11.48
C PHE A 523 0.17 -8.19 11.33
N ASN A 524 0.40 -6.89 11.38
CA ASN A 524 -0.58 -5.81 11.30
C ASN A 524 -1.61 -5.82 12.42
N CYS A 525 -2.26 -6.93 12.67
CA CYS A 525 -3.17 -7.20 13.78
C CYS A 525 -2.78 -8.52 14.44
N ASP A 526 -2.80 -8.56 15.76
CA ASP A 526 -2.53 -9.78 16.49
C ASP A 526 -3.76 -10.69 16.55
N PHE A 527 -3.55 -11.98 16.78
CA PHE A 527 -4.63 -12.94 16.98
C PHE A 527 -5.44 -12.63 18.24
N ALA A 528 -6.61 -13.21 18.33
CA ALA A 528 -7.46 -13.13 19.51
C ALA A 528 -6.72 -13.71 20.74
N GLU A 529 -7.11 -13.25 21.93
CA GLU A 529 -6.55 -13.73 23.18
C GLU A 529 -6.71 -15.26 23.31
N GLY A 530 -5.64 -15.92 23.67
CA GLY A 530 -5.60 -17.39 23.78
C GLY A 530 -5.07 -18.13 22.56
N VAL A 531 -4.84 -17.45 21.44
CA VAL A 531 -4.18 -18.03 20.26
C VAL A 531 -2.67 -17.78 20.36
N GLU A 532 -1.92 -18.83 20.61
CA GLU A 532 -0.45 -18.75 20.67
C GLU A 532 0.12 -18.45 19.28
N ARG A 533 1.25 -17.76 19.25
CA ARG A 533 2.04 -17.46 18.04
C ARG A 533 3.52 -17.32 18.39
N LEU A 534 4.38 -17.44 17.39
CA LEU A 534 5.81 -17.22 17.57
C LEU A 534 6.13 -15.76 17.90
N ALA A 535 5.58 -14.84 17.11
CA ALA A 535 5.72 -13.39 17.30
C ALA A 535 4.60 -12.62 16.60
N TYR A 536 4.39 -11.39 17.04
CA TYR A 536 3.57 -10.38 16.38
C TYR A 536 4.44 -9.24 15.85
N PHE A 537 4.14 -8.81 14.63
CA PHE A 537 4.74 -7.65 13.98
C PHE A 537 3.67 -6.66 13.57
N GLY A 538 3.67 -5.50 14.16
CA GLY A 538 2.70 -4.48 13.83
C GLY A 538 2.89 -3.24 14.68
N PRO A 539 2.16 -2.15 14.39
CA PRO A 539 2.27 -0.94 15.17
C PRO A 539 1.68 -1.10 16.57
N ASP A 540 2.22 -0.35 17.54
CA ASP A 540 1.56 -0.12 18.83
C ASP A 540 0.27 0.68 18.59
N ILE A 541 -0.88 0.00 18.66
CA ILE A 541 -2.17 0.55 18.25
C ILE A 541 -2.65 1.62 19.20
N TYR A 542 -2.43 1.44 20.50
CA TYR A 542 -2.76 2.45 21.50
C TYR A 542 -1.92 3.72 21.28
N THR A 543 -0.60 3.54 21.14
CA THR A 543 0.32 4.66 20.86
C THR A 543 -0.05 5.37 19.57
N SER A 544 -0.45 4.65 18.52
CA SER A 544 -0.89 5.26 17.26
C SER A 544 -2.15 6.11 17.44
N GLY A 545 -3.13 5.62 18.21
CA GLY A 545 -4.35 6.35 18.53
C GLY A 545 -4.08 7.61 19.35
N LYS A 546 -3.21 7.50 20.35
CA LYS A 546 -2.73 8.63 21.13
C LYS A 546 -2.05 9.68 20.26
N LEU A 547 -1.18 9.25 19.36
CA LEU A 547 -0.48 10.15 18.45
C LEU A 547 -1.43 10.90 17.51
N ALA A 548 -2.47 10.22 17.00
CA ALA A 548 -3.50 10.86 16.19
C ALA A 548 -4.26 11.93 16.98
N ALA A 549 -4.62 11.61 18.22
CA ALA A 549 -5.30 12.56 19.11
C ALA A 549 -4.43 13.76 19.51
N GLU A 550 -3.17 13.54 19.79
CA GLU A 550 -2.21 14.61 20.08
C GLU A 550 -1.98 15.49 18.84
N THR A 551 -1.96 14.87 17.65
CA THR A 551 -1.77 15.58 16.40
C THR A 551 -2.98 16.44 16.05
N ILE A 552 -4.21 15.94 16.20
CA ILE A 552 -5.40 16.77 15.99
C ILE A 552 -5.52 17.86 17.05
N SER A 553 -5.15 17.57 18.30
CA SER A 553 -5.16 18.57 19.37
C SER A 553 -4.25 19.75 19.04
N ARG A 554 -3.05 19.48 18.53
CA ARG A 554 -2.12 20.51 18.04
C ARG A 554 -2.68 21.26 16.83
N ALA A 555 -3.33 20.55 15.90
CA ALA A 555 -3.91 21.13 14.71
C ALA A 555 -5.02 22.15 15.00
N VAL A 556 -5.74 22.00 16.13
CA VAL A 556 -6.83 22.87 16.57
C VAL A 556 -6.47 23.73 17.77
N ASP A 557 -5.18 23.90 18.05
CA ASP A 557 -4.64 24.71 19.17
C ASP A 557 -5.23 24.32 20.54
N PHE A 558 -5.45 23.03 20.75
CA PHE A 558 -5.98 22.44 21.97
C PHE A 558 -7.36 22.98 22.39
N GLU A 559 -8.18 23.41 21.43
CA GLU A 559 -9.49 23.99 21.70
C GLU A 559 -10.51 23.68 20.59
N GLY A 560 -11.68 23.19 20.95
CA GLY A 560 -12.83 23.03 20.05
C GLY A 560 -13.42 21.64 19.99
N ASP A 561 -14.42 21.52 19.14
CA ASP A 561 -15.17 20.29 18.91
C ASP A 561 -14.46 19.42 17.88
N ILE A 562 -14.34 18.13 18.19
CA ILE A 562 -13.71 17.12 17.34
C ILE A 562 -14.76 16.08 16.97
N ALA A 563 -14.81 15.68 15.72
CA ALA A 563 -15.51 14.49 15.28
C ALA A 563 -14.54 13.30 15.12
N VAL A 564 -14.99 12.12 15.47
CA VAL A 564 -14.25 10.88 15.27
C VAL A 564 -15.00 10.01 14.25
N LEU A 565 -14.36 9.75 13.13
CA LEU A 565 -14.81 8.79 12.14
C LEU A 565 -14.05 7.48 12.40
N ARG A 566 -14.79 6.45 12.72
CA ARG A 566 -14.22 5.16 13.14
C ARG A 566 -14.80 4.01 12.32
N GLY A 567 -14.09 2.91 12.27
CA GLY A 567 -14.63 1.67 11.76
C GLY A 567 -15.52 0.94 12.78
N PRO A 568 -16.04 -0.24 12.43
CA PRO A 568 -16.80 -1.11 13.32
C PRO A 568 -15.99 -1.45 14.59
N LEU A 569 -16.63 -1.48 15.75
CA LEU A 569 -15.95 -1.63 17.05
C LEU A 569 -15.77 -3.09 17.49
N ASP A 570 -16.15 -4.01 16.66
CA ASP A 570 -15.95 -5.45 16.86
C ASP A 570 -14.51 -5.91 16.59
N THR A 571 -13.69 -5.07 15.97
CA THR A 571 -12.27 -5.33 15.79
C THR A 571 -11.43 -4.62 16.85
N SER A 572 -10.47 -5.33 17.45
CA SER A 572 -9.58 -4.80 18.50
C SER A 572 -8.85 -3.52 18.07
N ILE A 573 -8.49 -3.39 16.79
CA ILE A 573 -7.81 -2.20 16.27
C ILE A 573 -8.66 -0.93 16.43
N ASN A 574 -9.92 -0.98 16.05
CA ASN A 574 -10.78 0.21 16.07
C ASN A 574 -11.12 0.65 17.49
N SER A 575 -11.39 -0.30 18.38
CA SER A 575 -11.72 0.00 19.76
C SER A 575 -10.54 0.60 20.50
N ILE A 576 -9.33 0.01 20.40
CA ILE A 576 -8.12 0.54 21.07
C ILE A 576 -7.77 1.94 20.57
N ARG A 577 -7.80 2.19 19.26
CA ARG A 577 -7.52 3.53 18.72
C ARG A 577 -8.52 4.57 19.20
N ARG A 578 -9.80 4.22 19.13
CA ARG A 578 -10.87 5.12 19.56
C ARG A 578 -10.70 5.51 21.02
N ASP A 579 -10.42 4.54 21.89
CA ASP A 579 -10.26 4.78 23.33
C ASP A 579 -9.01 5.62 23.64
N ALA A 580 -7.92 5.41 22.91
CA ALA A 580 -6.75 6.26 23.00
C ALA A 580 -7.06 7.72 22.62
N VAL A 581 -7.88 7.93 21.57
CA VAL A 581 -8.32 9.26 21.16
C VAL A 581 -9.19 9.89 22.26
N HIS A 582 -10.16 9.16 22.81
CA HIS A 582 -10.99 9.62 23.90
C HIS A 582 -10.19 10.00 25.13
N GLU A 583 -9.23 9.16 25.51
CA GLU A 583 -8.38 9.44 26.68
C GLU A 583 -7.59 10.74 26.51
N VAL A 584 -7.01 10.98 25.36
CA VAL A 584 -6.21 12.19 25.13
C VAL A 584 -7.11 13.43 25.06
N ILE A 585 -8.19 13.37 24.29
CA ILE A 585 -9.09 14.53 24.13
C ILE A 585 -9.77 14.89 25.45
N SER A 586 -10.20 13.91 26.25
CA SER A 586 -10.88 14.13 27.53
C SER A 586 -9.99 14.79 28.60
N LYS A 587 -8.67 14.66 28.48
CA LYS A 587 -7.72 15.35 29.39
C LYS A 587 -7.69 16.85 29.20
N ASN A 588 -8.18 17.37 28.08
CA ASN A 588 -8.23 18.78 27.80
C ASN A 588 -9.66 19.33 27.97
N ARG A 589 -9.90 20.15 28.97
CA ARG A 589 -11.23 20.71 29.26
C ARG A 589 -11.77 21.63 28.15
N LYS A 590 -10.93 22.10 27.25
CA LYS A 590 -11.32 22.98 26.15
C LYS A 590 -11.66 22.20 24.87
N MET A 591 -11.44 20.90 24.88
CA MET A 591 -11.75 20.02 23.76
C MET A 591 -12.83 19.03 24.15
N ARG A 592 -13.64 18.65 23.19
CA ARG A 592 -14.60 17.53 23.36
C ARG A 592 -14.81 16.80 22.04
N ILE A 593 -15.12 15.54 22.16
CA ILE A 593 -15.64 14.79 21.03
C ILE A 593 -17.13 15.09 20.91
N ALA A 594 -17.46 15.87 19.88
CA ALA A 594 -18.84 16.31 19.63
C ALA A 594 -19.71 15.17 19.09
N THR A 595 -19.10 14.29 18.32
CA THR A 595 -19.77 13.12 17.73
C THR A 595 -18.79 12.07 17.27
N GLU A 596 -19.26 10.83 17.27
CA GLU A 596 -18.62 9.70 16.59
C GLU A 596 -19.50 9.20 15.48
N ILE A 597 -18.92 8.95 14.33
CA ILE A 597 -19.64 8.42 13.17
C ILE A 597 -18.90 7.17 12.70
N GLU A 598 -19.68 6.16 12.40
CA GLU A 598 -19.18 4.99 11.74
C GLU A 598 -18.87 5.33 10.28
N ALA A 599 -17.59 5.25 9.93
CA ALA A 599 -17.13 5.53 8.58
C ALA A 599 -17.53 4.38 7.67
N LEU A 600 -18.23 4.72 6.58
CA LEU A 600 -18.60 3.77 5.54
C LEU A 600 -17.45 3.62 4.52
N THR A 601 -17.41 2.48 3.86
CA THR A 601 -16.44 2.19 2.81
C THR A 601 -16.76 2.89 1.50
N ASP A 602 -18.03 3.22 1.29
CA ASP A 602 -18.50 3.94 0.10
C ASP A 602 -18.08 5.41 0.16
N SER A 603 -17.29 5.85 -0.81
CA SER A 603 -16.82 7.24 -0.92
C SER A 603 -17.97 8.23 -1.05
N LEU A 604 -19.01 7.90 -1.80
CA LEU A 604 -20.17 8.77 -2.00
C LEU A 604 -20.98 8.88 -0.73
N GLN A 605 -21.16 7.79 -0.01
CA GLN A 605 -21.90 7.79 1.27
C GLN A 605 -21.11 8.51 2.35
N THR A 606 -19.78 8.29 2.42
CA THR A 606 -18.89 9.03 3.34
C THR A 606 -18.92 10.52 3.05
N TYR A 607 -18.94 10.93 1.79
CA TYR A 607 -19.10 12.32 1.40
C TYR A 607 -20.44 12.91 1.87
N LYS A 608 -21.54 12.19 1.69
CA LYS A 608 -22.87 12.63 2.17
C LYS A 608 -22.89 12.78 3.69
N ASN A 609 -22.40 11.78 4.40
CA ASN A 609 -22.32 11.80 5.86
C ASN A 609 -21.42 12.93 6.37
N ALA A 610 -20.31 13.19 5.69
CA ALA A 610 -19.43 14.30 6.01
C ALA A 610 -20.10 15.65 5.81
N LYS A 611 -20.88 15.83 4.73
CA LYS A 611 -21.66 17.05 4.51
C LYS A 611 -22.73 17.25 5.60
N GLU A 612 -23.45 16.23 5.97
CA GLU A 612 -24.42 16.28 7.07
C GLU A 612 -23.75 16.61 8.41
N LEU A 613 -22.60 15.96 8.69
CA LEU A 613 -21.79 16.22 9.87
C LEU A 613 -21.38 17.69 9.94
N LEU A 614 -20.78 18.21 8.88
CA LEU A 614 -20.27 19.58 8.80
C LEU A 614 -21.41 20.61 8.83
N THR A 615 -22.57 20.25 8.32
CA THR A 615 -23.78 21.09 8.40
C THR A 615 -24.40 21.10 9.80
N LYS A 616 -24.38 19.96 10.50
CA LYS A 616 -24.97 19.82 11.83
C LYS A 616 -24.08 20.41 12.94
N PHE A 617 -22.76 20.30 12.80
CA PHE A 617 -21.78 20.71 13.81
C PHE A 617 -20.94 21.88 13.30
N HIS A 618 -21.52 23.06 13.24
CA HIS A 618 -20.85 24.28 12.74
C HIS A 618 -19.60 24.70 13.54
N ALA A 619 -19.50 24.26 14.80
CA ALA A 619 -18.35 24.55 15.68
C ALA A 619 -17.22 23.54 15.56
N LEU A 620 -17.32 22.58 14.65
CA LEU A 620 -16.33 21.53 14.46
C LEU A 620 -15.01 22.14 13.97
N LYS A 621 -13.94 21.87 14.70
CA LYS A 621 -12.57 22.32 14.35
C LYS A 621 -11.70 21.20 13.79
N GLY A 622 -12.00 19.96 14.13
CA GLY A 622 -11.20 18.83 13.69
C GLY A 622 -11.97 17.54 13.46
N ILE A 623 -11.44 16.72 12.61
CA ILE A 623 -11.94 15.37 12.32
C ILE A 623 -10.78 14.39 12.43
N VAL A 624 -10.92 13.39 13.28
CA VAL A 624 -9.99 12.26 13.35
C VAL A 624 -10.63 11.09 12.61
N ILE A 625 -9.99 10.67 11.52
CA ILE A 625 -10.45 9.54 10.72
C ILE A 625 -9.59 8.35 11.10
N LEU A 626 -10.11 7.50 11.97
CA LEU A 626 -9.43 6.28 12.44
C LEU A 626 -9.44 5.19 11.37
N THR A 627 -10.42 5.25 10.52
CA THR A 627 -10.64 4.31 9.43
C THR A 627 -11.57 4.98 8.43
N GLY A 628 -11.47 4.71 7.16
CA GLY A 628 -12.48 5.15 6.23
C GLY A 628 -11.98 5.95 5.06
N ASN A 629 -12.90 6.36 4.25
CA ASN A 629 -12.64 7.09 3.03
C ASN A 629 -12.32 8.55 3.33
N VAL A 630 -11.04 8.87 3.38
CA VAL A 630 -10.55 10.24 3.58
C VAL A 630 -10.98 11.15 2.43
N SER A 631 -10.97 10.64 1.19
CA SER A 631 -11.29 11.41 -0.02
C SER A 631 -12.73 11.93 0.00
N GLY A 632 -13.69 11.15 0.52
CA GLY A 632 -15.07 11.60 0.69
C GLY A 632 -15.21 12.77 1.67
N VAL A 633 -14.49 12.72 2.79
CA VAL A 633 -14.47 13.81 3.79
C VAL A 633 -13.75 15.04 3.24
N ALA A 634 -12.60 14.83 2.59
CA ALA A 634 -11.80 15.87 1.98
C ALA A 634 -12.61 16.64 0.92
N ARG A 635 -13.33 15.92 0.06
CA ARG A 635 -14.22 16.51 -0.93
C ARG A 635 -15.33 17.36 -0.29
N ALA A 636 -15.95 16.89 0.80
CA ALA A 636 -16.97 17.66 1.50
C ALA A 636 -16.40 18.98 2.09
N ILE A 637 -15.20 18.93 2.67
CA ILE A 637 -14.50 20.10 3.20
C ILE A 637 -14.14 21.09 2.07
N GLU A 638 -13.66 20.59 0.93
CA GLU A 638 -13.30 21.42 -0.22
C GLU A 638 -14.54 22.13 -0.79
N GLU A 639 -15.62 21.40 -1.06
CA GLU A 639 -16.87 21.97 -1.60
C GLU A 639 -17.58 22.94 -0.65
N MET A 640 -17.46 22.73 0.66
CA MET A 640 -18.06 23.63 1.65
C MET A 640 -17.16 24.85 2.02
N GLY A 641 -15.97 24.97 1.42
CA GLY A 641 -15.05 26.09 1.68
C GLY A 641 -14.49 26.08 3.11
N LEU A 642 -14.30 24.88 3.69
CA LEU A 642 -13.84 24.68 5.06
C LEU A 642 -12.36 24.30 5.14
N ILE A 643 -11.62 24.40 4.02
CA ILE A 643 -10.17 24.13 3.98
C ILE A 643 -9.47 25.05 5.00
N GLY A 644 -8.63 24.46 5.83
CA GLY A 644 -7.92 25.16 6.90
C GLY A 644 -8.75 25.49 8.14
N LYS A 645 -10.09 25.50 8.05
CA LYS A 645 -10.99 25.74 9.19
C LYS A 645 -11.30 24.47 9.96
N VAL A 646 -11.49 23.36 9.26
CA VAL A 646 -11.65 22.02 9.83
C VAL A 646 -10.42 21.21 9.46
N LYS A 647 -9.70 20.74 10.48
CA LYS A 647 -8.47 19.97 10.32
C LYS A 647 -8.78 18.47 10.25
N ILE A 648 -8.15 17.76 9.35
CA ILE A 648 -8.25 16.29 9.27
C ILE A 648 -6.94 15.66 9.71
N VAL A 649 -7.02 14.71 10.63
CA VAL A 649 -5.95 13.73 10.90
C VAL A 649 -6.48 12.36 10.53
N CYS A 650 -5.74 11.64 9.69
CA CYS A 650 -6.13 10.33 9.19
C CYS A 650 -5.02 9.29 9.39
N TYR A 651 -5.33 8.07 9.04
CA TYR A 651 -4.38 6.98 9.05
C TYR A 651 -4.05 6.56 7.64
N TYR A 652 -2.80 6.09 7.47
CA TYR A 652 -2.27 5.68 6.20
C TYR A 652 -2.13 6.86 5.21
N TYR A 653 -1.17 6.79 4.33
CA TYR A 653 -0.96 7.76 3.25
C TYR A 653 -0.59 7.06 1.95
N ASP A 654 -1.06 7.62 0.89
CA ASP A 654 -0.77 7.31 -0.50
C ASP A 654 -0.61 8.62 -1.27
N ASP A 655 -0.39 8.54 -2.57
CA ASP A 655 -0.25 9.71 -3.44
C ASP A 655 -1.46 10.66 -3.37
N GLU A 656 -2.67 10.13 -3.15
CA GLU A 656 -3.88 10.94 -3.02
C GLU A 656 -3.86 11.71 -1.70
N ILE A 657 -3.58 11.04 -0.59
CA ILE A 657 -3.48 11.67 0.74
C ILE A 657 -2.34 12.68 0.77
N ILE A 658 -1.20 12.38 0.17
CA ILE A 658 -0.07 13.32 0.04
C ILE A 658 -0.51 14.59 -0.71
N LYS A 659 -1.26 14.45 -1.82
CA LYS A 659 -1.83 15.61 -2.53
C LYS A 659 -2.80 16.41 -1.66
N LEU A 660 -3.62 15.75 -0.84
CA LEU A 660 -4.55 16.41 0.07
C LEU A 660 -3.82 17.14 1.21
N ILE A 661 -2.70 16.60 1.70
CA ILE A 661 -1.83 17.27 2.68
C ILE A 661 -1.20 18.50 2.04
N ARG A 662 -0.64 18.39 0.84
CA ARG A 662 -0.07 19.54 0.11
C ARG A 662 -1.10 20.64 -0.18
N LYS A 663 -2.37 20.28 -0.41
CA LYS A 663 -3.49 21.23 -0.54
C LYS A 663 -3.95 21.82 0.79
N GLY A 664 -3.48 21.34 1.94
CA GLY A 664 -3.89 21.77 3.27
C GLY A 664 -5.29 21.29 3.68
N ILE A 665 -5.89 20.35 2.97
CA ILE A 665 -7.18 19.73 3.30
C ILE A 665 -6.99 18.72 4.42
N VAL A 666 -6.01 17.83 4.30
CA VAL A 666 -5.55 16.93 5.36
C VAL A 666 -4.41 17.61 6.09
N TYR A 667 -4.50 17.68 7.43
CA TYR A 667 -3.45 18.25 8.27
C TYR A 667 -2.27 17.29 8.43
N ALA A 668 -2.57 16.03 8.74
CA ALA A 668 -1.55 15.00 8.87
C ALA A 668 -2.14 13.59 8.68
N ALA A 669 -1.28 12.66 8.28
CA ALA A 669 -1.57 11.23 8.24
C ALA A 669 -0.63 10.46 9.17
N ILE A 670 -1.13 9.41 9.80
CA ILE A 670 -0.36 8.51 10.67
C ILE A 670 0.09 7.30 9.86
N GLY A 671 1.38 7.27 9.54
CA GLY A 671 2.04 6.14 8.87
C GLY A 671 2.36 5.02 9.86
N GLN A 672 2.45 3.76 9.37
CA GLN A 672 2.61 2.57 10.19
C GLN A 672 3.58 1.54 9.61
N ASP A 673 4.47 1.97 8.72
CA ASP A 673 5.48 1.12 8.08
C ASP A 673 4.89 -0.17 7.45
N PRO A 674 4.05 -0.05 6.41
CA PRO A 674 3.52 -1.23 5.73
C PRO A 674 4.60 -2.08 5.05
N PHE A 675 5.67 -1.45 4.56
CA PHE A 675 6.79 -2.15 3.95
C PHE A 675 7.49 -3.07 4.97
N GLY A 676 7.83 -2.54 6.15
CA GLY A 676 8.44 -3.34 7.22
C GLY A 676 7.51 -4.45 7.71
N GLN A 677 6.19 -4.22 7.74
CA GLN A 677 5.21 -5.25 8.08
C GLN A 677 5.18 -6.40 7.07
N GLY A 678 5.51 -6.15 5.80
CA GLY A 678 5.64 -7.18 4.78
C GLY A 678 6.99 -7.89 4.81
N HIS A 679 8.06 -7.17 5.09
CA HIS A 679 9.45 -7.64 5.01
C HIS A 679 9.91 -8.36 6.28
N ASP A 680 9.83 -7.69 7.44
CA ASP A 680 10.50 -8.13 8.66
C ASP A 680 10.01 -9.48 9.21
N PRO A 681 8.70 -9.76 9.22
CA PRO A 681 8.22 -11.07 9.68
C PRO A 681 8.82 -12.24 8.92
N ILE A 682 9.08 -12.05 7.62
CA ILE A 682 9.67 -13.10 6.77
C ILE A 682 11.12 -13.34 7.16
N ILE A 683 11.89 -12.30 7.38
CA ILE A 683 13.29 -12.40 7.76
C ILE A 683 13.42 -13.00 9.17
N TYR A 684 12.57 -12.58 10.12
CA TYR A 684 12.53 -13.18 11.44
C TYR A 684 12.10 -14.65 11.42
N MET A 685 11.10 -14.99 10.58
CA MET A 685 10.68 -16.37 10.39
C MET A 685 11.82 -17.22 9.83
N TYR A 686 12.51 -16.73 8.81
CA TYR A 686 13.67 -17.40 8.23
C TYR A 686 14.78 -17.61 9.27
N ASN A 687 15.14 -16.54 10.00
CA ASN A 687 16.18 -16.59 11.03
C ASN A 687 15.83 -17.62 12.12
N TYR A 688 14.58 -17.61 12.59
CA TYR A 688 14.09 -18.58 13.56
C TYR A 688 14.16 -20.03 13.04
N LEU A 689 13.71 -20.25 11.82
CA LEU A 689 13.71 -21.59 11.21
C LEU A 689 15.14 -22.14 10.99
N VAL A 690 16.13 -21.25 10.80
CA VAL A 690 17.53 -21.65 10.60
C VAL A 690 18.28 -21.78 11.92
N THR A 691 18.10 -20.85 12.86
CA THR A 691 18.89 -20.78 14.10
C THR A 691 18.20 -21.35 15.31
N GLY A 692 16.87 -21.45 15.30
CA GLY A 692 16.05 -21.77 16.48
C GLY A 692 15.89 -20.60 17.46
N GLU A 693 16.51 -19.44 17.20
CA GLU A 693 16.42 -18.27 18.07
C GLU A 693 15.05 -17.59 17.90
N LYS A 694 14.28 -17.55 18.97
CA LYS A 694 12.94 -16.95 18.95
C LYS A 694 13.05 -15.43 18.88
N PRO A 695 12.31 -14.78 17.98
CA PRO A 695 12.18 -13.33 17.98
C PRO A 695 11.45 -12.86 19.25
N ALA A 696 11.47 -11.55 19.50
CA ALA A 696 10.64 -10.95 20.53
C ALA A 696 9.16 -11.29 20.26
N SER A 697 8.41 -11.57 21.33
CA SER A 697 6.99 -11.94 21.21
C SER A 697 6.13 -10.86 20.57
N VAL A 698 6.55 -9.60 20.68
CA VAL A 698 5.95 -8.41 20.06
C VAL A 698 7.07 -7.55 19.53
N THR A 699 6.98 -7.20 18.26
CA THR A 699 7.85 -6.22 17.61
C THR A 699 6.97 -5.12 17.04
N ASN A 700 7.06 -3.94 17.65
CA ASN A 700 6.30 -2.79 17.21
C ASN A 700 6.98 -2.16 15.99
N THR A 701 6.22 -2.03 14.90
CA THR A 701 6.66 -1.29 13.73
C THR A 701 6.64 0.22 13.98
N ARG A 702 7.37 0.97 13.16
CA ARG A 702 7.46 2.41 13.27
C ARG A 702 6.10 3.06 13.02
N ILE A 703 5.79 4.05 13.85
CA ILE A 703 4.65 4.96 13.65
C ILE A 703 5.23 6.35 13.34
N GLU A 704 4.74 7.00 12.30
CA GLU A 704 5.22 8.31 11.87
C GLU A 704 4.06 9.26 11.56
N ILE A 705 4.34 10.56 11.65
CA ILE A 705 3.39 11.60 11.25
C ILE A 705 3.87 12.18 9.93
N ILE A 706 3.01 12.12 8.92
CA ILE A 706 3.21 12.74 7.63
C ILE A 706 2.34 14.00 7.57
N ASP A 707 2.96 15.14 7.54
CA ASP A 707 2.32 16.46 7.44
C ASP A 707 3.01 17.31 6.36
N ALA A 708 2.53 18.54 6.17
CA ALA A 708 3.11 19.44 5.18
C ALA A 708 4.60 19.73 5.43
N ARG A 709 5.04 19.72 6.69
CA ARG A 709 6.42 19.97 7.06
C ARG A 709 7.31 18.78 6.71
N SER A 710 6.89 17.58 7.09
CA SER A 710 7.63 16.35 6.74
C SER A 710 7.73 16.15 5.23
N LEU A 711 6.70 16.56 4.45
CA LEU A 711 6.74 16.51 2.99
C LEU A 711 7.66 17.57 2.37
N SER A 712 7.77 18.77 2.97
CA SER A 712 8.69 19.80 2.47
C SER A 712 10.17 19.49 2.74
N GLU A 713 10.45 18.59 3.66
CA GLU A 713 11.80 18.10 3.95
C GLU A 713 12.21 16.93 3.01
N LEU A 714 11.26 16.38 2.25
CA LEU A 714 11.47 15.30 1.27
C LEU A 714 11.57 15.81 -0.18
N ASP A 715 11.08 17.04 -0.46
CA ASP A 715 11.22 17.73 -1.76
C ASP A 715 12.57 18.47 -1.81
#